data_6fc2a0ab53180e7805902675fb2f46b2
#
_entry.id   6fc2a0ab53180e7805902675fb2f46b2
#
_cell.length_a   1.000
_cell.length_b   1.000
_cell.length_c   1.000
_cell.angle_alpha   90.00
_cell.angle_beta   90.00
_cell.angle_gamma   90.00
#
_symmetry.space_group_name_H-M   'P 1'
#
loop_
_entity.id
_entity.type
_entity.pdbx_description
1 polymer ?
#
loop_
_entity_poly.entity_id
_entity_poly.type
_entity_poly.pdbx_seq_one_letter_code
_entity_poly.pdbx_strand_id
1 'polypeptide(L)'
;MATKPVSRAQAAKIARRSDTVGAYAGKGWVQAVAFVMLLGFTIMAVLAMRTYALSMPLPDKIVGNDGKVIATQEQILRGQELFQGRGLQQYGSVLGHGAYLGPDYTAEYLRLTTDAAIKEYREQGKQDPRELVKNEWRKENKYDEQTNTITWSAGQTKGYQLMLDHYRDTLMRGDTSQGLFPNAIQNEEELRDLVAFFGWTAWASAADRPDQPYSYTNNWPSEPNVDNKPTADLMVWSALSLIALIGGTGLMFAIYGRWSRSIGWHAEEAPVLDFRQPDEVRLTPSQKAACLLFATILVLFLLQALVGALTEHYREELTGFFGIDMGQILPYTVSRTWHLQLSLFWTAGAFLAGGIFIAPLITRREPKKQGLLTYVLIGAVVFVVLGSLLNEWFSQKGLIPKELTGFFSQQWEFLDLPRFFQILLIAGMFIWIAIVWRTLSARLKGSKKTSLPWLFLFSGLAIPMFYAVGLLAGQRTHVTVAEFWRFWVVHLWVEDFLELFTTVMVAYIFVLLGVVRERIAISIIMMDAVLYSVGGVIGTLHHTYFVGTPSEQMAFGAFFSAAEVIPLTFLTVEAWGFMQLGARQYSNRTKPFPHRWAVMFLIAVGFWNFLGAGVFGFLINLPIVSYFEIGTALTANHAHASMMGVYGMLAIAFAVFGLRYLLPENKWPEKGLKFSFWTLNIGLLWMSFISLLPLGIAQLYKSVGEGYYEARSFAFIHDGASAVMGWMRMPGDVIFLVGIIPLIKLALLGIKEIFSKNAKETVLELPEPPLYEEVEDARIAEFAGAKAAEELPEQTSPYRSDRRG
;
A
#
# COMPACT_ATOMS: atom_id res chain seq x y z
N MET A 1 3.33 41.07 38.63
CA MET A 1 1.91 41.10 39.03
C MET A 1 1.52 39.72 39.49
N ALA A 2 1.26 39.54 40.78
CA ALA A 2 0.87 38.25 41.32
C ALA A 2 -0.54 37.91 40.82
N THR A 3 -0.67 36.82 40.02
CA THR A 3 -1.94 36.29 39.60
C THR A 3 -2.73 35.77 40.79
N LYS A 4 -3.93 36.30 41.00
CA LYS A 4 -4.85 35.80 42.06
C LYS A 4 -5.05 34.27 41.85
N PRO A 5 -5.02 33.50 42.95
CA PRO A 5 -5.27 32.07 42.85
C PRO A 5 -6.71 31.80 42.33
N VAL A 6 -6.79 30.96 41.30
CA VAL A 6 -8.05 30.59 40.69
C VAL A 6 -8.83 29.79 41.70
N SER A 7 -10.09 30.17 41.99
CA SER A 7 -10.95 29.45 42.91
C SER A 7 -11.26 28.06 42.39
N ARG A 8 -11.47 27.07 43.29
CA ARG A 8 -11.84 25.68 42.98
C ARG A 8 -13.02 25.60 41.98
N ALA A 9 -14.01 26.49 42.15
CA ALA A 9 -15.15 26.61 41.23
C ALA A 9 -14.76 27.17 39.85
N GLN A 10 -13.78 28.07 39.77
CA GLN A 10 -13.28 28.57 38.51
C GLN A 10 -12.40 27.55 37.80
N ALA A 11 -11.57 26.81 38.55
CA ALA A 11 -10.77 25.69 38.00
C ALA A 11 -11.67 24.58 37.47
N ALA A 12 -12.71 24.17 38.20
CA ALA A 12 -13.70 23.20 37.74
C ALA A 12 -14.51 23.72 36.53
N LYS A 13 -14.79 25.02 36.44
CA LYS A 13 -15.48 25.62 35.30
C LYS A 13 -14.57 25.71 34.03
N ILE A 14 -13.30 25.91 34.23
CA ILE A 14 -12.27 25.91 33.14
C ILE A 14 -12.09 24.47 32.68
N ALA A 15 -11.96 23.49 33.59
CA ALA A 15 -11.87 22.07 33.28
C ALA A 15 -13.10 21.57 32.49
N ARG A 16 -14.32 21.84 32.99
CA ARG A 16 -15.58 21.52 32.29
C ARG A 16 -15.68 22.20 30.90
N ARG A 17 -15.15 23.39 30.74
CA ARG A 17 -15.16 24.12 29.48
C ARG A 17 -14.11 23.56 28.52
N SER A 18 -12.97 23.09 28.99
CA SER A 18 -11.97 22.40 28.18
C SER A 18 -12.44 21.03 27.71
N ASP A 19 -13.12 20.25 28.56
CA ASP A 19 -13.63 18.91 28.24
C ASP A 19 -14.76 18.94 27.20
N THR A 20 -15.69 19.91 27.31
CA THR A 20 -16.80 20.04 26.35
C THR A 20 -16.38 20.60 25.00
N VAL A 21 -15.33 21.41 24.93
CA VAL A 21 -14.85 22.08 23.72
C VAL A 21 -13.80 21.23 22.99
N GLY A 22 -13.13 20.30 23.70
CA GLY A 22 -12.03 19.49 23.15
C GLY A 22 -12.45 18.21 22.43
N ALA A 23 -13.67 17.71 22.67
CA ALA A 23 -14.10 16.37 22.23
C ALA A 23 -14.76 16.33 20.85
N TYR A 24 -14.96 17.45 20.20
CA TYR A 24 -15.60 17.53 18.87
C TYR A 24 -14.72 18.21 17.85
N ALA A 25 -14.75 17.68 16.63
CA ALA A 25 -14.22 18.38 15.47
C ALA A 25 -15.00 19.70 15.31
N GLY A 26 -14.29 20.80 15.14
CA GLY A 26 -14.90 22.11 14.90
C GLY A 26 -15.76 22.10 13.63
N LYS A 27 -16.85 22.88 13.59
CA LYS A 27 -17.70 22.99 12.40
C LYS A 27 -16.91 23.29 11.12
N GLY A 28 -15.86 24.10 11.21
CA GLY A 28 -14.99 24.42 10.08
C GLY A 28 -14.28 23.19 9.52
N TRP A 29 -13.79 22.28 10.36
CA TRP A 29 -13.19 21.03 9.92
C TRP A 29 -14.19 20.12 9.19
N VAL A 30 -15.38 19.95 9.74
CA VAL A 30 -16.42 19.13 9.11
C VAL A 30 -16.85 19.71 7.76
N GLN A 31 -16.97 21.05 7.66
CA GLN A 31 -17.27 21.71 6.41
C GLN A 31 -16.13 21.58 5.40
N ALA A 32 -14.88 21.72 5.85
CA ALA A 32 -13.71 21.53 4.98
C ALA A 32 -13.65 20.11 4.42
N VAL A 33 -13.76 19.09 5.27
CA VAL A 33 -13.79 17.69 4.82
C VAL A 33 -14.93 17.44 3.84
N ALA A 34 -16.15 17.87 4.17
CA ALA A 34 -17.31 17.67 3.29
C ALA A 34 -17.15 18.36 1.93
N PHE A 35 -16.63 19.59 1.91
CA PHE A 35 -16.36 20.33 0.67
C PHE A 35 -15.28 19.65 -0.16
N VAL A 36 -14.18 19.26 0.48
CA VAL A 36 -13.03 18.66 -0.18
C VAL A 36 -13.37 17.26 -0.70
N MET A 37 -14.15 16.46 0.05
CA MET A 37 -14.67 15.18 -0.46
C MET A 37 -15.56 15.36 -1.70
N LEU A 38 -16.48 16.34 -1.66
CA LEU A 38 -17.34 16.61 -2.81
C LEU A 38 -16.51 17.04 -4.03
N LEU A 39 -15.52 17.90 -3.82
CA LEU A 39 -14.58 18.31 -4.87
C LEU A 39 -13.80 17.11 -5.41
N GLY A 40 -13.23 16.28 -4.52
CA GLY A 40 -12.48 15.08 -4.88
C GLY A 40 -13.30 14.12 -5.74
N PHE A 41 -14.52 13.76 -5.30
CA PHE A 41 -15.41 12.90 -6.08
C PHE A 41 -15.83 13.52 -7.42
N THR A 42 -15.99 14.86 -7.47
CA THR A 42 -16.30 15.56 -8.74
C THR A 42 -15.10 15.45 -9.70
N ILE A 43 -13.90 15.70 -9.21
CA ILE A 43 -12.66 15.54 -10.00
C ILE A 43 -12.57 14.10 -10.50
N MET A 44 -12.76 13.10 -9.62
CA MET A 44 -12.69 11.68 -10.00
C MET A 44 -13.71 11.32 -11.08
N ALA A 45 -14.94 11.83 -10.99
CA ALA A 45 -15.95 11.61 -12.03
C ALA A 45 -15.52 12.20 -13.40
N VAL A 46 -14.95 13.40 -13.40
CA VAL A 46 -14.39 14.03 -14.61
C VAL A 46 -13.25 13.20 -15.18
N LEU A 47 -12.36 12.72 -14.31
CA LEU A 47 -11.21 11.93 -14.72
C LEU A 47 -11.63 10.55 -15.27
N ALA A 48 -12.63 9.91 -14.65
CA ALA A 48 -13.23 8.70 -15.20
C ALA A 48 -13.75 8.95 -16.63
N MET A 49 -14.58 9.98 -16.83
CA MET A 49 -15.08 10.33 -18.16
C MET A 49 -13.95 10.57 -19.16
N ARG A 50 -12.90 11.31 -18.76
CA ARG A 50 -11.73 11.55 -19.63
C ARG A 50 -10.98 10.26 -19.94
N THR A 51 -10.81 9.35 -18.97
CA THR A 51 -10.15 8.05 -19.18
C THR A 51 -10.90 7.22 -20.23
N TYR A 52 -12.23 7.16 -20.13
CA TYR A 52 -13.03 6.47 -21.14
C TYR A 52 -12.91 7.11 -22.53
N ALA A 53 -12.89 8.45 -22.60
CA ALA A 53 -12.82 9.18 -23.86
C ALA A 53 -11.40 9.14 -24.50
N LEU A 54 -10.34 9.05 -23.69
CA LEU A 54 -8.95 9.08 -24.15
C LEU A 54 -8.31 7.68 -24.23
N SER A 55 -9.08 6.62 -23.97
CA SER A 55 -8.56 5.26 -24.10
C SER A 55 -8.04 5.02 -25.53
N MET A 56 -6.98 4.20 -25.64
CA MET A 56 -6.48 3.79 -26.95
C MET A 56 -7.57 3.03 -27.70
N PRO A 57 -7.67 3.18 -29.05
CA PRO A 57 -8.73 2.52 -29.80
C PRO A 57 -8.57 0.99 -29.73
N LEU A 58 -9.66 0.30 -29.37
CA LEU A 58 -9.77 -1.15 -29.45
C LEU A 58 -10.49 -1.49 -30.77
N PRO A 59 -9.74 -1.97 -31.79
CA PRO A 59 -10.29 -2.15 -33.13
C PRO A 59 -11.18 -3.39 -33.21
N ASP A 60 -12.19 -3.39 -34.10
CA ASP A 60 -12.93 -4.60 -34.41
C ASP A 60 -12.04 -5.66 -35.04
N LYS A 61 -11.08 -5.22 -35.84
CA LYS A 61 -10.07 -6.07 -36.47
C LYS A 61 -8.78 -5.32 -36.80
N ILE A 62 -7.69 -6.07 -36.79
CA ILE A 62 -6.40 -5.66 -37.35
C ILE A 62 -6.22 -6.40 -38.66
N VAL A 63 -5.94 -5.69 -39.73
CA VAL A 63 -5.70 -6.26 -41.08
C VAL A 63 -4.30 -5.96 -41.57
N GLY A 64 -3.76 -6.84 -42.37
CA GLY A 64 -2.51 -6.58 -43.09
C GLY A 64 -2.70 -5.74 -44.35
N ASN A 65 -1.60 -5.31 -44.98
CA ASN A 65 -1.63 -4.59 -46.24
C ASN A 65 -2.33 -5.36 -47.37
N ASP A 66 -2.38 -6.68 -47.26
CA ASP A 66 -3.05 -7.57 -48.22
C ASP A 66 -4.56 -7.72 -47.93
N GLY A 67 -5.06 -7.00 -46.97
CA GLY A 67 -6.45 -7.05 -46.51
C GLY A 67 -6.84 -8.27 -45.69
N LYS A 68 -5.92 -9.17 -45.39
CA LYS A 68 -6.21 -10.32 -44.53
C LYS A 68 -6.31 -9.90 -43.07
N VAL A 69 -7.27 -10.50 -42.35
CA VAL A 69 -7.40 -10.30 -40.94
C VAL A 69 -6.25 -10.99 -40.20
N ILE A 70 -5.54 -10.22 -39.40
CA ILE A 70 -4.43 -10.68 -38.53
C ILE A 70 -4.96 -11.02 -37.14
N ALA A 71 -5.79 -10.13 -36.59
CA ALA A 71 -6.39 -10.31 -35.29
C ALA A 71 -7.78 -9.63 -35.24
N THR A 72 -8.62 -10.09 -34.33
CA THR A 72 -9.93 -9.51 -34.04
C THR A 72 -9.96 -8.93 -32.62
N GLN A 73 -10.93 -8.06 -32.34
CA GLN A 73 -11.19 -7.53 -30.99
C GLN A 73 -11.33 -8.65 -29.96
N GLU A 74 -12.08 -9.70 -30.32
CA GLU A 74 -12.29 -10.86 -29.45
C GLU A 74 -10.98 -11.55 -29.08
N GLN A 75 -10.06 -11.69 -30.03
CA GLN A 75 -8.73 -12.27 -29.78
C GLN A 75 -7.89 -11.38 -28.86
N ILE A 76 -7.91 -10.06 -29.07
CA ILE A 76 -7.21 -9.11 -28.20
C ILE A 76 -7.71 -9.23 -26.76
N LEU A 77 -9.02 -9.28 -26.57
CA LEU A 77 -9.62 -9.37 -25.23
C LEU A 77 -9.38 -10.75 -24.58
N ARG A 78 -9.39 -11.83 -25.35
CA ARG A 78 -9.00 -13.17 -24.84
C ARG A 78 -7.52 -13.22 -24.48
N GLY A 79 -6.67 -12.57 -25.27
CA GLY A 79 -5.24 -12.44 -24.94
C GLY A 79 -5.01 -11.70 -23.62
N GLN A 80 -5.77 -10.63 -23.37
CA GLN A 80 -5.76 -9.91 -22.11
C GLN A 80 -6.24 -10.80 -20.93
N GLU A 81 -7.27 -11.61 -21.13
CA GLU A 81 -7.77 -12.57 -20.15
C GLU A 81 -6.73 -13.65 -19.83
N LEU A 82 -6.05 -14.18 -20.85
CA LEU A 82 -4.96 -15.16 -20.70
C LEU A 82 -3.76 -14.56 -19.95
N PHE A 83 -3.38 -13.32 -20.25
CA PHE A 83 -2.30 -12.62 -19.56
C PHE A 83 -2.51 -12.57 -18.05
N GLN A 84 -3.75 -12.36 -17.62
CA GLN A 84 -4.12 -12.39 -16.21
C GLN A 84 -4.22 -13.83 -15.67
N GLY A 85 -5.08 -14.62 -16.28
CA GLY A 85 -5.46 -15.94 -15.75
C GLY A 85 -4.34 -16.97 -15.72
N ARG A 86 -3.36 -16.87 -16.63
CA ARG A 86 -2.18 -17.72 -16.68
C ARG A 86 -0.99 -17.20 -15.86
N GLY A 87 -1.18 -16.06 -15.16
CA GLY A 87 -0.16 -15.48 -14.30
C GLY A 87 0.99 -14.81 -15.06
N LEU A 88 0.85 -14.53 -16.36
CA LEU A 88 1.88 -13.84 -17.14
C LEU A 88 2.19 -12.45 -16.59
N GLN A 89 1.19 -11.76 -16.04
CA GLN A 89 1.37 -10.50 -15.32
C GLN A 89 2.20 -10.63 -14.03
N GLN A 90 2.35 -11.83 -13.50
CA GLN A 90 3.19 -12.11 -12.33
C GLN A 90 4.63 -12.49 -12.72
N TYR A 91 4.90 -12.63 -14.01
CA TYR A 91 6.23 -12.84 -14.58
C TYR A 91 6.78 -11.56 -15.23
N GLY A 92 6.03 -10.98 -16.16
CA GLY A 92 6.34 -9.74 -16.86
C GLY A 92 5.25 -8.68 -16.68
N SER A 93 5.26 -7.66 -17.52
CA SER A 93 4.31 -6.56 -17.48
C SER A 93 3.77 -6.22 -18.86
N VAL A 94 2.69 -5.45 -18.89
CA VAL A 94 2.16 -4.78 -20.08
C VAL A 94 1.94 -3.32 -19.73
N LEU A 95 2.38 -2.39 -20.55
CA LEU A 95 2.32 -0.96 -20.28
C LEU A 95 2.92 -0.56 -18.92
N GLY A 96 4.01 -1.23 -18.51
CA GLY A 96 4.70 -1.00 -17.26
C GLY A 96 4.05 -1.64 -16.02
N HIS A 97 2.85 -2.21 -16.15
CA HIS A 97 2.11 -2.79 -15.04
C HIS A 97 2.19 -4.32 -15.03
N GLY A 98 2.68 -4.86 -13.91
CA GLY A 98 2.93 -6.28 -13.69
C GLY A 98 4.22 -6.55 -12.93
N ALA A 99 4.76 -7.75 -13.08
CA ALA A 99 5.99 -8.20 -12.43
C ALA A 99 7.26 -7.75 -13.18
N TYR A 100 8.40 -7.95 -12.53
CA TYR A 100 9.68 -7.37 -12.96
C TYR A 100 10.77 -8.44 -13.19
N LEU A 101 10.43 -9.72 -13.19
CA LEU A 101 11.37 -10.79 -13.52
C LEU A 101 11.49 -10.95 -15.03
N GLY A 102 10.34 -11.03 -15.71
CA GLY A 102 10.24 -11.10 -17.16
C GLY A 102 10.21 -9.72 -17.82
N PRO A 103 10.10 -9.68 -19.16
CA PRO A 103 10.04 -8.45 -19.92
C PRO A 103 8.74 -7.68 -19.67
N ASP A 104 8.72 -6.41 -20.07
CA ASP A 104 7.46 -5.78 -20.43
C ASP A 104 7.09 -6.22 -21.84
N TYR A 105 5.99 -6.91 -21.99
CA TYR A 105 5.59 -7.50 -23.29
C TYR A 105 5.27 -6.46 -24.36
N THR A 106 4.87 -5.25 -23.96
CA THR A 106 4.70 -4.11 -24.87
C THR A 106 6.07 -3.66 -25.41
N ALA A 107 7.03 -3.46 -24.51
CA ALA A 107 8.39 -3.03 -24.87
C ALA A 107 9.14 -4.11 -25.64
N GLU A 108 9.04 -5.37 -25.22
CA GLU A 108 9.68 -6.51 -25.91
C GLU A 108 9.14 -6.68 -27.33
N TYR A 109 7.82 -6.68 -27.49
CA TYR A 109 7.20 -6.79 -28.81
C TYR A 109 7.67 -5.65 -29.72
N LEU A 110 7.63 -4.41 -29.24
CA LEU A 110 8.04 -3.24 -29.99
C LEU A 110 9.52 -3.32 -30.38
N ARG A 111 10.41 -3.66 -29.44
CA ARG A 111 11.85 -3.74 -29.67
C ARG A 111 12.21 -4.84 -30.68
N LEU A 112 11.77 -6.06 -30.47
CA LEU A 112 12.14 -7.20 -31.31
C LEU A 112 11.63 -7.05 -32.74
N THR A 113 10.41 -6.54 -32.90
CA THR A 113 9.84 -6.34 -34.26
C THR A 113 10.49 -5.19 -34.99
N THR A 114 10.80 -4.08 -34.31
CA THR A 114 11.49 -2.94 -34.92
C THR A 114 12.94 -3.25 -35.25
N ASP A 115 13.67 -3.98 -34.42
CA ASP A 115 15.05 -4.44 -34.72
C ASP A 115 15.07 -5.36 -35.93
N ALA A 116 14.13 -6.29 -36.05
CA ALA A 116 14.00 -7.17 -37.18
C ALA A 116 13.71 -6.39 -38.48
N ALA A 117 12.81 -5.41 -38.42
CA ALA A 117 12.48 -4.56 -39.57
C ALA A 117 13.68 -3.67 -40.00
N ILE A 118 14.39 -3.08 -39.03
CA ILE A 118 15.62 -2.30 -39.33
C ILE A 118 16.68 -3.17 -39.99
N LYS A 119 16.87 -4.38 -39.50
CA LYS A 119 17.81 -5.34 -40.07
C LYS A 119 17.43 -5.69 -41.52
N GLU A 120 16.17 -6.03 -41.76
CA GLU A 120 15.66 -6.35 -43.09
C GLU A 120 15.82 -5.19 -44.05
N TYR A 121 15.44 -3.96 -43.65
CA TYR A 121 15.61 -2.78 -44.52
C TYR A 121 17.07 -2.48 -44.84
N ARG A 122 17.98 -2.75 -43.89
CA ARG A 122 19.42 -2.63 -44.11
C ARG A 122 19.92 -3.66 -45.15
N GLU A 123 19.47 -4.91 -45.04
CA GLU A 123 19.78 -5.98 -45.99
C GLU A 123 19.23 -5.69 -47.38
N GLN A 124 18.07 -5.02 -47.48
CA GLN A 124 17.49 -4.56 -48.74
C GLN A 124 18.19 -3.31 -49.32
N GLY A 125 19.19 -2.74 -48.65
CA GLY A 125 19.91 -1.55 -49.11
C GLY A 125 19.09 -0.25 -49.02
N LYS A 126 18.05 -0.20 -48.17
CA LYS A 126 17.23 1.01 -47.95
C LYS A 126 18.07 2.08 -47.28
N GLN A 127 17.87 3.35 -47.69
CA GLN A 127 18.46 4.50 -47.01
C GLN A 127 17.74 4.72 -45.67
N ASP A 128 18.47 4.99 -44.60
CA ASP A 128 17.99 5.25 -43.25
C ASP A 128 16.92 4.27 -42.74
N PRO A 129 17.25 2.98 -42.56
CA PRO A 129 16.32 1.95 -42.12
C PRO A 129 15.58 2.27 -40.84
N ARG A 130 16.25 2.97 -39.90
CA ARG A 130 15.62 3.34 -38.62
C ARG A 130 14.53 4.40 -38.82
N GLU A 131 14.77 5.42 -39.63
CA GLU A 131 13.75 6.45 -39.92
C GLU A 131 12.55 5.87 -40.68
N LEU A 132 12.76 4.89 -41.56
CA LEU A 132 11.67 4.18 -42.22
C LEU A 132 10.79 3.43 -41.20
N VAL A 133 11.39 2.66 -40.30
CA VAL A 133 10.67 1.92 -39.26
C VAL A 133 9.95 2.87 -38.31
N LYS A 134 10.60 3.96 -37.91
CA LYS A 134 10.00 5.00 -37.08
C LYS A 134 8.74 5.60 -37.73
N ASN A 135 8.83 5.96 -39.01
CA ASN A 135 7.68 6.51 -39.74
C ASN A 135 6.55 5.49 -39.88
N GLU A 136 6.87 4.24 -40.15
CA GLU A 136 5.93 3.13 -40.28
C GLU A 136 5.13 2.87 -38.99
N TRP A 137 5.82 2.92 -37.86
CA TRP A 137 5.18 2.66 -36.56
C TRP A 137 4.53 3.87 -35.95
N ARG A 138 5.11 5.06 -36.12
CA ARG A 138 4.72 6.26 -35.40
C ARG A 138 3.79 7.17 -36.20
N LYS A 139 4.25 7.60 -37.39
CA LYS A 139 3.56 8.63 -38.19
C LYS A 139 2.45 8.08 -39.06
N GLU A 140 2.57 6.87 -39.53
CA GLU A 140 1.55 6.21 -40.30
C GLU A 140 0.52 5.53 -39.40
N ASN A 141 -0.17 6.33 -38.57
CA ASN A 141 -1.30 5.82 -37.79
C ASN A 141 -2.43 5.43 -38.78
N LYS A 142 -2.58 4.13 -38.98
CA LYS A 142 -3.54 3.55 -39.91
C LYS A 142 -4.79 3.03 -39.20
N TYR A 143 -5.21 3.71 -38.14
CA TYR A 143 -6.49 3.47 -37.51
C TYR A 143 -7.59 4.27 -38.21
N ASP A 144 -8.58 3.58 -38.71
CA ASP A 144 -9.77 4.16 -39.32
C ASP A 144 -10.94 4.09 -38.34
N GLU A 145 -11.37 5.26 -37.85
CA GLU A 145 -12.49 5.38 -36.91
C GLU A 145 -13.82 4.93 -37.49
N GLN A 146 -14.03 5.10 -38.85
CA GLN A 146 -15.32 4.77 -39.47
C GLN A 146 -15.54 3.26 -39.52
N THR A 147 -14.49 2.50 -39.78
CA THR A 147 -14.54 1.04 -39.87
C THR A 147 -14.01 0.35 -38.60
N ASN A 148 -13.59 1.11 -37.61
CA ASN A 148 -12.93 0.64 -36.39
C ASN A 148 -11.84 -0.42 -36.70
N THR A 149 -10.98 -0.12 -37.67
CA THR A 149 -9.99 -1.05 -38.19
C THR A 149 -8.59 -0.46 -38.11
N ILE A 150 -7.60 -1.25 -37.69
CA ILE A 150 -6.18 -0.91 -37.79
C ILE A 150 -5.59 -1.67 -38.98
N THR A 151 -4.87 -0.97 -39.83
CA THR A 151 -4.13 -1.59 -40.92
C THR A 151 -2.63 -1.65 -40.60
N TRP A 152 -2.10 -2.83 -40.43
CA TRP A 152 -0.66 -3.02 -40.20
C TRP A 152 0.11 -3.03 -41.53
N SER A 153 1.29 -2.46 -41.52
CA SER A 153 2.23 -2.51 -42.61
C SER A 153 2.74 -3.94 -42.86
N ALA A 154 3.48 -4.13 -43.94
CA ALA A 154 4.14 -5.41 -44.23
C ALA A 154 5.17 -5.76 -43.15
N GLY A 155 5.91 -4.76 -42.62
CA GLY A 155 6.87 -4.94 -41.54
C GLY A 155 6.20 -5.32 -40.22
N GLN A 156 5.11 -4.64 -39.85
CA GLN A 156 4.33 -4.97 -38.65
C GLN A 156 3.70 -6.36 -38.76
N THR A 157 3.16 -6.75 -39.95
CA THR A 157 2.59 -8.10 -40.16
C THR A 157 3.67 -9.19 -40.05
N LYS A 158 4.86 -8.94 -40.55
CA LYS A 158 6.01 -9.83 -40.37
C LYS A 158 6.46 -9.91 -38.91
N GLY A 159 6.48 -8.77 -38.25
CA GLY A 159 6.75 -8.70 -36.82
C GLY A 159 5.79 -9.57 -36.01
N TYR A 160 4.49 -9.58 -36.32
CA TYR A 160 3.52 -10.47 -35.67
C TYR A 160 3.87 -11.95 -35.83
N GLN A 161 4.32 -12.39 -37.02
CA GLN A 161 4.77 -13.77 -37.24
C GLN A 161 6.03 -14.09 -36.43
N LEU A 162 6.98 -13.15 -36.39
CA LEU A 162 8.18 -13.28 -35.58
C LEU A 162 7.83 -13.48 -34.08
N MET A 163 6.88 -12.71 -33.58
CA MET A 163 6.49 -12.80 -32.17
C MET A 163 5.65 -14.05 -31.86
N LEU A 164 4.89 -14.57 -32.83
CA LEU A 164 4.27 -15.89 -32.69
C LEU A 164 5.31 -16.98 -32.50
N ASP A 165 6.39 -16.96 -33.27
CA ASP A 165 7.46 -17.94 -33.12
C ASP A 165 8.22 -17.77 -31.80
N HIS A 166 8.55 -16.53 -31.45
CA HIS A 166 9.20 -16.18 -30.18
C HIS A 166 8.42 -16.66 -28.95
N TYR A 167 7.13 -16.34 -28.86
CA TYR A 167 6.31 -16.75 -27.72
C TYR A 167 5.88 -18.22 -27.78
N ARG A 168 5.88 -18.85 -28.97
CA ARG A 168 5.73 -20.31 -29.06
C ARG A 168 6.88 -21.02 -28.36
N ASP A 169 8.10 -20.52 -28.55
CA ASP A 169 9.29 -21.13 -27.96
C ASP A 169 9.42 -20.79 -26.47
N THR A 170 9.10 -19.56 -26.05
CA THR A 170 9.27 -19.14 -24.65
C THR A 170 8.09 -19.46 -23.75
N LEU A 171 6.86 -19.33 -24.21
CA LEU A 171 5.65 -19.49 -23.35
C LEU A 171 4.90 -20.80 -23.61
N MET A 172 4.88 -21.30 -24.84
CA MET A 172 4.14 -22.53 -25.16
C MET A 172 5.02 -23.77 -25.01
N ARG A 173 6.30 -23.70 -25.40
CA ARG A 173 7.29 -24.78 -25.27
C ARG A 173 8.26 -24.55 -24.12
N GLY A 174 8.16 -23.40 -23.45
CA GLY A 174 9.04 -23.03 -22.35
C GLY A 174 8.95 -24.01 -21.19
N ASP A 175 10.01 -24.06 -20.44
CA ASP A 175 10.09 -24.78 -19.19
C ASP A 175 9.93 -23.84 -17.97
N THR A 176 10.19 -24.34 -16.77
CA THR A 176 10.10 -23.55 -15.54
C THR A 176 11.11 -22.40 -15.46
N SER A 177 12.14 -22.36 -16.35
CA SER A 177 13.15 -21.29 -16.39
C SER A 177 12.54 -19.93 -16.74
N GLN A 178 11.35 -19.90 -17.32
CA GLN A 178 10.58 -18.69 -17.56
C GLN A 178 9.77 -18.23 -16.34
N GLY A 179 9.93 -18.83 -15.19
CA GLY A 179 9.18 -18.46 -13.99
C GLY A 179 7.69 -18.82 -14.00
N LEU A 180 7.25 -19.56 -15.02
CA LEU A 180 5.88 -19.99 -15.27
C LEU A 180 5.77 -21.51 -15.12
N PHE A 181 4.53 -22.03 -15.06
CA PHE A 181 4.33 -23.46 -15.28
C PHE A 181 4.77 -23.86 -16.69
N PRO A 182 5.31 -25.07 -16.89
CA PRO A 182 5.56 -25.58 -18.23
C PRO A 182 4.27 -25.56 -19.05
N ASN A 183 4.37 -25.15 -20.32
CA ASN A 183 3.22 -24.99 -21.21
C ASN A 183 2.15 -24.05 -20.62
N ALA A 184 2.55 -22.91 -20.10
CA ALA A 184 1.64 -21.89 -19.58
C ALA A 184 0.59 -21.50 -20.63
N ILE A 185 0.99 -21.43 -21.90
CA ILE A 185 0.11 -21.32 -23.06
C ILE A 185 -0.05 -22.72 -23.70
N GLN A 186 -1.26 -23.20 -23.79
CA GLN A 186 -1.55 -24.62 -24.04
C GLN A 186 -1.72 -24.98 -25.51
N ASN A 187 -2.06 -24.00 -26.37
CA ASN A 187 -2.35 -24.26 -27.78
C ASN A 187 -2.16 -23.01 -28.66
N GLU A 188 -2.15 -23.20 -29.98
CA GLU A 188 -1.94 -22.15 -30.98
C GLU A 188 -3.02 -21.07 -30.99
N GLU A 189 -4.23 -21.37 -30.53
CA GLU A 189 -5.29 -20.37 -30.42
C GLU A 189 -4.98 -19.38 -29.28
N GLU A 190 -4.67 -19.89 -28.08
CA GLU A 190 -4.25 -19.09 -26.93
C GLU A 190 -2.99 -18.25 -27.25
N LEU A 191 -2.04 -18.84 -28.00
CA LEU A 191 -0.84 -18.12 -28.43
C LEU A 191 -1.19 -16.92 -29.34
N ARG A 192 -2.05 -17.12 -30.34
CA ARG A 192 -2.48 -16.04 -31.26
C ARG A 192 -3.23 -14.95 -30.52
N ASP A 193 -4.11 -15.30 -29.60
CA ASP A 193 -4.87 -14.36 -28.80
C ASP A 193 -3.92 -13.49 -27.95
N LEU A 194 -2.95 -14.11 -27.29
CA LEU A 194 -1.96 -13.42 -26.49
C LEU A 194 -1.07 -12.48 -27.29
N VAL A 195 -0.56 -12.96 -28.42
CA VAL A 195 0.29 -12.14 -29.33
C VAL A 195 -0.51 -11.00 -29.97
N ALA A 196 -1.81 -11.20 -30.23
CA ALA A 196 -2.70 -10.13 -30.68
C ALA A 196 -2.84 -9.02 -29.62
N PHE A 197 -2.97 -9.38 -28.34
CA PHE A 197 -3.01 -8.42 -27.24
C PHE A 197 -1.69 -7.64 -27.13
N PHE A 198 -0.54 -8.32 -27.12
CA PHE A 198 0.76 -7.66 -27.02
C PHE A 198 1.05 -6.79 -28.24
N GLY A 199 0.71 -7.25 -29.45
CA GLY A 199 0.88 -6.49 -30.69
C GLY A 199 0.02 -5.24 -30.75
N TRP A 200 -1.20 -5.30 -30.25
CA TRP A 200 -2.08 -4.14 -30.13
C TRP A 200 -1.52 -3.10 -29.14
N THR A 201 -1.06 -3.51 -27.95
CA THR A 201 -0.45 -2.59 -26.99
C THR A 201 0.85 -1.98 -27.50
N ALA A 202 1.69 -2.77 -28.22
CA ALA A 202 2.91 -2.28 -28.86
C ALA A 202 2.60 -1.25 -29.96
N TRP A 203 1.56 -1.50 -30.80
CA TRP A 203 1.10 -0.52 -31.77
C TRP A 203 0.66 0.79 -31.10
N ALA A 204 -0.17 0.70 -30.07
CA ALA A 204 -0.66 1.87 -29.35
C ALA A 204 0.47 2.66 -28.67
N SER A 205 1.56 1.98 -28.30
CA SER A 205 2.72 2.62 -27.66
C SER A 205 3.61 3.40 -28.64
N ALA A 206 3.52 3.13 -29.94
CA ALA A 206 4.30 3.81 -30.95
C ALA A 206 3.48 4.76 -31.82
N ALA A 207 2.24 4.42 -32.16
CA ALA A 207 1.40 5.20 -33.08
C ALA A 207 0.99 6.55 -32.46
N ASP A 208 1.32 7.65 -33.16
CA ASP A 208 0.92 8.99 -32.72
C ASP A 208 -0.61 9.13 -32.71
N ARG A 209 -1.15 9.77 -31.67
CA ARG A 209 -2.57 10.13 -31.64
C ARG A 209 -2.89 11.09 -32.76
N PRO A 210 -4.12 11.08 -33.31
CA PRO A 210 -4.53 12.10 -34.28
C PRO A 210 -4.26 13.49 -33.72
N ASP A 211 -3.63 14.34 -34.56
CA ASP A 211 -3.28 15.73 -34.26
C ASP A 211 -2.40 15.95 -33.00
N GLN A 212 -1.72 14.92 -32.51
CA GLN A 212 -0.81 15.01 -31.38
C GLN A 212 0.61 14.56 -31.75
N PRO A 213 1.66 15.12 -31.14
CA PRO A 213 3.04 14.70 -31.35
C PRO A 213 3.48 13.55 -30.45
N TYR A 214 2.53 12.78 -29.89
CA TYR A 214 2.80 11.67 -28.98
C TYR A 214 1.82 10.51 -29.18
N SER A 215 2.27 9.32 -28.80
CA SER A 215 1.51 8.07 -28.93
C SER A 215 0.31 7.99 -28.00
N TYR A 216 -0.51 6.94 -28.14
CA TYR A 216 -1.63 6.68 -27.24
C TYR A 216 -1.20 6.42 -25.79
N THR A 217 0.09 6.14 -25.57
CA THR A 217 0.69 5.90 -24.26
C THR A 217 1.69 7.00 -23.85
N ASN A 218 1.54 8.21 -24.36
CA ASN A 218 2.44 9.33 -24.11
C ASN A 218 3.92 9.01 -24.41
N ASN A 219 4.18 8.34 -25.52
CA ASN A 219 5.50 7.84 -25.97
C ASN A 219 6.15 6.81 -25.02
N TRP A 220 5.41 6.19 -24.13
CA TRP A 220 5.94 5.10 -23.31
C TRP A 220 5.79 3.77 -24.04
N PRO A 221 6.76 2.83 -24.00
CA PRO A 221 8.04 2.88 -23.30
C PRO A 221 9.09 3.71 -24.02
N SER A 222 10.18 4.07 -23.31
CA SER A 222 11.38 4.63 -23.95
C SER A 222 11.95 3.60 -24.92
N GLU A 223 11.88 3.89 -26.24
CA GLU A 223 12.33 2.99 -27.29
C GLU A 223 13.02 3.78 -28.43
N PRO A 224 14.34 3.64 -28.56
CA PRO A 224 15.12 4.40 -29.54
C PRO A 224 14.73 4.13 -30.99
N ASN A 225 14.23 2.94 -31.34
CA ASN A 225 13.92 2.57 -32.73
C ASN A 225 12.71 3.34 -33.30
N VAL A 226 11.79 3.74 -32.47
CA VAL A 226 10.62 4.54 -32.83
C VAL A 226 10.68 5.97 -32.27
N ASP A 227 11.84 6.35 -31.69
CA ASP A 227 12.06 7.67 -31.10
C ASP A 227 11.05 8.02 -29.98
N ASN A 228 10.62 7.02 -29.20
CA ASN A 228 9.83 7.24 -28.01
C ASN A 228 10.68 7.88 -26.92
N LYS A 229 10.35 9.12 -26.59
CA LYS A 229 11.04 9.96 -25.60
C LYS A 229 10.00 10.67 -24.72
N PRO A 230 10.37 11.03 -23.51
CA PRO A 230 9.53 11.88 -22.68
C PRO A 230 9.14 13.16 -23.40
N THR A 231 7.89 13.57 -23.26
CA THR A 231 7.41 14.82 -23.84
C THR A 231 7.98 16.02 -23.09
N ALA A 232 8.12 17.17 -23.73
CA ALA A 232 8.70 18.38 -23.11
C ALA A 232 7.87 18.86 -21.91
N ASP A 233 6.56 18.75 -21.98
CA ASP A 233 5.66 19.10 -20.89
C ASP A 233 5.86 18.19 -19.67
N LEU A 234 6.15 16.91 -19.85
CA LEU A 234 6.49 15.99 -18.76
C LEU A 234 7.68 16.50 -17.92
N MET A 235 8.70 17.00 -18.58
CA MET A 235 9.87 17.57 -17.88
C MET A 235 9.52 18.82 -17.09
N VAL A 236 8.73 19.73 -17.69
CA VAL A 236 8.28 20.97 -17.04
C VAL A 236 7.41 20.65 -15.82
N TRP A 237 6.44 19.76 -15.96
CA TRP A 237 5.56 19.37 -14.87
C TRP A 237 6.29 18.61 -13.76
N SER A 238 7.34 17.82 -14.09
CA SER A 238 8.21 17.20 -13.08
C SER A 238 8.92 18.23 -12.22
N ALA A 239 9.47 19.28 -12.85
CA ALA A 239 10.12 20.36 -12.13
C ALA A 239 9.12 21.14 -11.25
N LEU A 240 7.93 21.42 -11.76
CA LEU A 240 6.87 22.10 -11.01
C LEU A 240 6.39 21.27 -9.82
N SER A 241 6.23 19.95 -9.99
CA SER A 241 5.84 19.04 -8.92
C SER A 241 6.90 19.00 -7.80
N LEU A 242 8.18 18.96 -8.16
CA LEU A 242 9.28 19.02 -7.19
C LEU A 242 9.29 20.34 -6.41
N ILE A 243 9.14 21.46 -7.10
CA ILE A 243 9.08 22.79 -6.47
C ILE A 243 7.87 22.89 -5.54
N ALA A 244 6.71 22.40 -5.98
CA ALA A 244 5.49 22.42 -5.19
C ALA A 244 5.63 21.58 -3.92
N LEU A 245 6.25 20.37 -4.02
CA LEU A 245 6.47 19.53 -2.85
C LEU A 245 7.43 20.18 -1.85
N ILE A 246 8.60 20.63 -2.31
CA ILE A 246 9.59 21.26 -1.42
C ILE A 246 9.01 22.53 -0.80
N GLY A 247 8.36 23.39 -1.61
CA GLY A 247 7.71 24.61 -1.14
C GLY A 247 6.54 24.35 -0.20
N GLY A 248 5.66 23.39 -0.55
CA GLY A 248 4.51 23.01 0.27
C GLY A 248 4.92 22.38 1.60
N THR A 249 5.85 21.44 1.58
CA THR A 249 6.39 20.80 2.79
C THR A 249 7.10 21.84 3.67
N GLY A 250 7.92 22.70 3.08
CA GLY A 250 8.59 23.80 3.78
C GLY A 250 7.59 24.76 4.42
N LEU A 251 6.53 25.11 3.70
CA LEU A 251 5.44 25.95 4.23
C LEU A 251 4.72 25.28 5.40
N MET A 252 4.40 23.98 5.31
CA MET A 252 3.77 23.25 6.40
C MET A 252 4.65 23.19 7.65
N PHE A 253 5.95 22.94 7.51
CA PHE A 253 6.90 23.00 8.62
C PHE A 253 7.03 24.39 9.21
N ALA A 254 7.00 25.44 8.37
CA ALA A 254 7.01 26.81 8.84
C ALA A 254 5.73 27.16 9.63
N ILE A 255 4.57 26.74 9.14
CA ILE A 255 3.28 26.86 9.85
C ILE A 255 3.35 26.12 11.17
N TYR A 256 3.79 24.86 11.20
CA TYR A 256 3.95 24.08 12.41
C TYR A 256 4.90 24.76 13.40
N GLY A 257 6.09 25.13 12.97
CA GLY A 257 7.09 25.79 13.83
C GLY A 257 6.62 27.13 14.39
N ARG A 258 5.84 27.90 13.62
CA ARG A 258 5.37 29.26 14.01
C ARG A 258 4.12 29.24 14.88
N TRP A 259 3.18 28.34 14.59
CA TRP A 259 1.83 28.37 15.20
C TRP A 259 1.48 27.11 16.00
N SER A 260 2.36 26.10 16.10
CA SER A 260 2.07 24.85 16.82
C SER A 260 1.55 25.06 18.23
N ARG A 261 2.11 26.03 18.98
CA ARG A 261 1.63 26.37 20.33
C ARG A 261 0.24 26.99 20.32
N SER A 262 -0.05 27.90 19.38
CA SER A 262 -1.35 28.58 19.29
C SER A 262 -2.47 27.65 18.80
N ILE A 263 -2.10 26.65 18.00
CA ILE A 263 -3.02 25.59 17.53
C ILE A 263 -3.24 24.55 18.66
N GLY A 264 -2.43 24.61 19.73
CA GLY A 264 -2.49 23.64 20.84
C GLY A 264 -1.83 22.29 20.53
N TRP A 265 -0.90 22.29 19.56
CA TRP A 265 -0.17 21.09 19.14
C TRP A 265 0.87 20.61 20.16
N HIS A 266 1.45 21.54 20.94
CA HIS A 266 2.35 21.19 22.05
C HIS A 266 1.62 21.18 23.36
N ALA A 267 1.75 20.10 24.10
CA ALA A 267 1.35 20.05 25.49
C ALA A 267 2.39 20.78 26.34
N GLU A 268 1.97 21.82 27.07
CA GLU A 268 2.86 22.52 28.05
C GLU A 268 3.20 21.62 29.25
N GLU A 269 2.42 20.55 29.48
CA GLU A 269 2.61 19.59 30.55
C GLU A 269 2.59 18.17 30.01
N ALA A 270 3.50 17.33 30.50
CA ALA A 270 3.49 15.91 30.20
C ALA A 270 2.14 15.30 30.67
N PRO A 271 1.46 14.50 29.84
CA PRO A 271 0.22 13.86 30.23
C PRO A 271 0.46 12.97 31.46
N VAL A 272 -0.43 13.02 32.43
CA VAL A 272 -0.42 12.10 33.56
C VAL A 272 -0.93 10.77 33.07
N LEU A 273 -0.03 9.81 32.96
CA LEU A 273 -0.34 8.45 32.56
C LEU A 273 -1.03 7.72 33.72
N ASP A 274 -2.34 7.67 33.67
CA ASP A 274 -3.11 6.79 34.52
C ASP A 274 -3.85 5.75 33.67
N PHE A 275 -3.08 4.80 33.15
CA PHE A 275 -3.65 3.64 32.49
C PHE A 275 -3.47 2.40 33.36
N ARG A 276 -4.45 1.51 33.28
CA ARG A 276 -4.43 0.25 34.03
C ARG A 276 -3.35 -0.68 33.46
N GLN A 277 -2.68 -1.38 34.37
CA GLN A 277 -1.75 -2.43 33.95
C GLN A 277 -2.50 -3.51 33.16
N PRO A 278 -1.90 -4.12 32.14
CA PRO A 278 -2.55 -5.16 31.34
C PRO A 278 -3.07 -6.34 32.14
N ASP A 279 -2.44 -6.66 33.26
CA ASP A 279 -2.86 -7.72 34.17
C ASP A 279 -4.11 -7.36 35.01
N GLU A 280 -4.46 -6.10 35.10
CA GLU A 280 -5.67 -5.60 35.77
C GLU A 280 -6.91 -5.57 34.84
N VAL A 281 -6.68 -5.72 33.51
CA VAL A 281 -7.73 -5.67 32.50
C VAL A 281 -8.21 -7.08 32.18
N ARG A 282 -9.52 -7.31 32.22
CA ARG A 282 -10.17 -8.53 31.76
C ARG A 282 -10.68 -8.34 30.33
N LEU A 283 -10.30 -9.24 29.42
CA LEU A 283 -10.72 -9.17 28.03
C LEU A 283 -12.18 -9.57 27.84
N THR A 284 -12.88 -8.89 26.96
CA THR A 284 -14.20 -9.30 26.47
C THR A 284 -14.07 -10.52 25.54
N PRO A 285 -15.17 -11.27 25.28
CA PRO A 285 -15.14 -12.40 24.36
C PRO A 285 -14.63 -12.06 22.95
N SER A 286 -15.02 -10.89 22.38
CA SER A 286 -14.53 -10.48 21.06
C SER A 286 -13.07 -10.07 21.09
N GLN A 287 -12.58 -9.46 22.16
CA GLN A 287 -11.17 -9.14 22.32
C GLN A 287 -10.31 -10.40 22.41
N LYS A 288 -10.80 -11.44 23.11
CA LYS A 288 -10.13 -12.73 23.17
C LYS A 288 -10.06 -13.41 21.80
N ALA A 289 -11.15 -13.34 21.02
CA ALA A 289 -11.16 -13.82 19.64
C ALA A 289 -10.23 -12.98 18.75
N ALA A 290 -10.18 -11.66 18.90
CA ALA A 290 -9.24 -10.78 18.19
C ALA A 290 -7.79 -11.13 18.50
N CYS A 291 -7.46 -11.54 19.75
CA CYS A 291 -6.13 -12.04 20.08
C CYS A 291 -5.76 -13.31 19.30
N LEU A 292 -6.73 -14.20 19.03
CA LEU A 292 -6.49 -15.36 18.15
C LEU A 292 -6.19 -14.90 16.72
N LEU A 293 -6.92 -13.90 16.22
CA LEU A 293 -6.66 -13.36 14.91
C LEU A 293 -5.28 -12.69 14.84
N PHE A 294 -4.86 -11.92 15.86
CA PHE A 294 -3.49 -11.38 15.97
C PHE A 294 -2.42 -12.47 15.94
N ALA A 295 -2.64 -13.59 16.63
CA ALA A 295 -1.70 -14.71 16.56
C ALA A 295 -1.67 -15.35 15.17
N THR A 296 -2.82 -15.49 14.51
CA THR A 296 -2.94 -16.03 13.14
C THR A 296 -2.20 -15.14 12.14
N ILE A 297 -2.36 -13.82 12.20
CA ILE A 297 -1.68 -12.91 11.26
C ILE A 297 -0.15 -12.95 11.41
N LEU A 298 0.38 -13.16 12.61
CA LEU A 298 1.82 -13.33 12.78
C LEU A 298 2.34 -14.62 12.10
N VAL A 299 1.52 -15.67 12.05
CA VAL A 299 1.83 -16.91 11.31
C VAL A 299 1.73 -16.66 9.80
N LEU A 300 0.71 -15.92 9.33
CA LEU A 300 0.60 -15.52 7.92
C LEU A 300 1.77 -14.63 7.50
N PHE A 301 2.24 -13.75 8.39
CA PHE A 301 3.44 -12.94 8.14
C PHE A 301 4.69 -13.79 7.94
N LEU A 302 4.90 -14.83 8.76
CA LEU A 302 6.00 -15.77 8.53
C LEU A 302 5.87 -16.45 7.17
N LEU A 303 4.69 -16.94 6.82
CA LEU A 303 4.45 -17.59 5.53
C LEU A 303 4.72 -16.62 4.37
N GLN A 304 4.22 -15.39 4.45
CA GLN A 304 4.45 -14.35 3.46
C GLN A 304 5.95 -14.05 3.29
N ALA A 305 6.71 -13.94 4.38
CA ALA A 305 8.14 -13.68 4.34
C ALA A 305 8.93 -14.85 3.75
N LEU A 306 8.55 -16.10 4.05
CA LEU A 306 9.17 -17.29 3.45
C LEU A 306 8.89 -17.38 1.95
N VAL A 307 7.65 -17.14 1.54
CA VAL A 307 7.27 -17.11 0.11
C VAL A 307 7.96 -15.94 -0.60
N GLY A 308 8.12 -14.79 0.06
CA GLY A 308 8.88 -13.66 -0.46
C GLY A 308 10.35 -13.95 -0.67
N ALA A 309 11.00 -14.63 0.29
CA ALA A 309 12.38 -15.09 0.16
C ALA A 309 12.53 -16.08 -1.01
N LEU A 310 11.57 -17.00 -1.18
CA LEU A 310 11.53 -17.90 -2.33
C LEU A 310 11.37 -17.13 -3.65
N THR A 311 10.47 -16.15 -3.70
CA THR A 311 10.23 -15.32 -4.89
C THR A 311 11.47 -14.56 -5.32
N GLU A 312 12.20 -13.97 -4.38
CA GLU A 312 13.45 -13.27 -4.69
C GLU A 312 14.57 -14.22 -5.08
N HIS A 313 14.62 -15.40 -4.47
CA HIS A 313 15.60 -16.42 -4.83
C HIS A 313 15.41 -16.90 -6.29
N TYR A 314 14.16 -17.06 -6.74
CA TYR A 314 13.85 -17.35 -8.14
C TYR A 314 14.30 -16.26 -9.10
N ARG A 315 14.35 -15.02 -8.66
CA ARG A 315 14.87 -13.92 -9.48
C ARG A 315 16.33 -14.12 -9.83
N GLU A 316 17.10 -14.74 -8.95
CA GLU A 316 18.54 -14.98 -9.12
C GLU A 316 18.84 -16.38 -9.70
N GLU A 317 18.14 -17.42 -9.25
CA GLU A 317 18.35 -18.82 -9.68
C GLU A 317 17.28 -19.38 -10.63
N LEU A 318 16.28 -18.61 -11.02
CA LEU A 318 15.20 -18.93 -11.95
C LEU A 318 14.27 -20.08 -11.50
N THR A 319 14.70 -21.31 -11.52
CA THR A 319 13.85 -22.48 -11.23
C THR A 319 14.14 -23.12 -9.88
N GLY A 320 15.34 -22.88 -9.37
CA GLY A 320 15.88 -23.54 -8.22
C GLY A 320 15.71 -22.77 -6.92
N PHE A 321 15.75 -23.49 -5.82
CA PHE A 321 15.94 -22.96 -4.48
C PHE A 321 17.04 -23.77 -3.82
N PHE A 322 18.28 -23.26 -3.82
CA PHE A 322 19.48 -23.96 -3.38
C PHE A 322 19.60 -25.38 -3.95
N GLY A 323 19.40 -25.52 -5.27
CA GLY A 323 19.51 -26.79 -5.99
C GLY A 323 18.25 -27.68 -5.93
N ILE A 324 17.17 -27.22 -5.30
CA ILE A 324 15.86 -27.93 -5.32
C ILE A 324 14.99 -27.31 -6.41
N ASP A 325 14.55 -28.09 -7.39
CA ASP A 325 13.62 -27.62 -8.42
C ASP A 325 12.20 -27.51 -7.83
N MET A 326 11.86 -26.30 -7.37
CA MET A 326 10.53 -25.97 -6.87
C MET A 326 9.60 -25.48 -7.98
N GLY A 327 10.11 -25.15 -9.16
CA GLY A 327 9.36 -24.53 -10.25
C GLY A 327 8.19 -25.36 -10.78
N GLN A 328 8.27 -26.68 -10.68
CA GLN A 328 7.20 -27.60 -11.11
C GLN A 328 5.94 -27.52 -10.22
N ILE A 329 6.11 -27.20 -8.94
CA ILE A 329 5.03 -27.18 -7.93
C ILE A 329 4.62 -25.74 -7.62
N LEU A 330 5.59 -24.87 -7.43
CA LEU A 330 5.42 -23.48 -7.02
C LEU A 330 6.34 -22.58 -7.86
N PRO A 331 6.03 -22.32 -9.14
CA PRO A 331 6.83 -21.43 -9.98
C PRO A 331 6.83 -20.00 -9.44
N TYR A 332 7.74 -19.19 -9.96
CA TYR A 332 7.87 -17.77 -9.56
C TYR A 332 6.53 -17.02 -9.57
N THR A 333 5.73 -17.19 -10.61
CA THR A 333 4.45 -16.49 -10.75
C THR A 333 3.47 -16.81 -9.62
N VAL A 334 3.38 -18.07 -9.21
CA VAL A 334 2.54 -18.47 -8.07
C VAL A 334 3.12 -17.95 -6.76
N SER A 335 4.43 -18.11 -6.58
CA SER A 335 5.15 -17.62 -5.39
C SER A 335 4.96 -16.11 -5.23
N ARG A 336 5.13 -15.32 -6.31
CA ARG A 336 4.92 -13.88 -6.29
C ARG A 336 3.45 -13.51 -5.99
N THR A 337 2.48 -14.18 -6.62
CA THR A 337 1.05 -13.99 -6.33
C THR A 337 0.76 -14.21 -4.84
N TRP A 338 1.23 -15.31 -4.29
CA TRP A 338 1.03 -15.61 -2.88
C TRP A 338 1.74 -14.62 -1.95
N HIS A 339 2.94 -14.18 -2.31
CA HIS A 339 3.66 -13.15 -1.56
C HIS A 339 2.86 -11.84 -1.47
N LEU A 340 2.33 -11.36 -2.58
CA LEU A 340 1.51 -10.15 -2.65
C LEU A 340 0.20 -10.32 -1.87
N GLN A 341 -0.54 -11.41 -2.13
CA GLN A 341 -1.83 -11.64 -1.48
C GLN A 341 -1.69 -11.82 0.03
N LEU A 342 -0.70 -12.59 0.48
CA LEU A 342 -0.43 -12.76 1.90
C LEU A 342 -0.08 -11.44 2.57
N SER A 343 0.67 -10.54 1.91
CA SER A 343 1.01 -9.23 2.47
C SER A 343 -0.23 -8.40 2.77
N LEU A 344 -1.22 -8.41 1.88
CA LEU A 344 -2.50 -7.74 2.09
C LEU A 344 -3.35 -8.45 3.16
N PHE A 345 -3.39 -9.78 3.16
CA PHE A 345 -4.21 -10.54 4.10
C PHE A 345 -3.76 -10.38 5.54
N TRP A 346 -2.46 -10.48 5.84
CA TRP A 346 -2.04 -10.36 7.23
C TRP A 346 -2.09 -8.92 7.73
N THR A 347 -1.78 -7.93 6.90
CA THR A 347 -1.88 -6.51 7.28
C THR A 347 -3.33 -6.08 7.46
N ALA A 348 -4.21 -6.37 6.49
CA ALA A 348 -5.63 -6.10 6.62
C ALA A 348 -6.27 -6.89 7.79
N GLY A 349 -5.87 -8.15 7.97
CA GLY A 349 -6.29 -8.97 9.12
C GLY A 349 -5.93 -8.34 10.47
N ALA A 350 -4.76 -7.68 10.55
CA ALA A 350 -4.38 -6.92 11.74
C ALA A 350 -5.29 -5.71 12.00
N PHE A 351 -5.69 -5.01 10.93
CA PHE A 351 -6.64 -3.90 11.03
C PHE A 351 -8.02 -4.39 11.49
N LEU A 352 -8.51 -5.49 10.94
CA LEU A 352 -9.75 -6.12 11.39
C LEU A 352 -9.68 -6.49 12.88
N ALA A 353 -8.59 -7.16 13.29
CA ALA A 353 -8.37 -7.54 14.69
C ALA A 353 -8.25 -6.32 15.61
N GLY A 354 -7.49 -5.31 15.17
CA GLY A 354 -7.31 -4.05 15.90
C GLY A 354 -8.62 -3.31 16.11
N GLY A 355 -9.43 -3.19 15.05
CA GLY A 355 -10.74 -2.55 15.12
C GLY A 355 -11.69 -3.25 16.10
N ILE A 356 -11.75 -4.58 16.05
CA ILE A 356 -12.56 -5.39 16.98
C ILE A 356 -12.02 -5.27 18.41
N PHE A 357 -10.69 -5.26 18.59
CA PHE A 357 -10.06 -5.20 19.91
C PHE A 357 -10.26 -3.85 20.60
N ILE A 358 -10.14 -2.74 19.84
CA ILE A 358 -10.24 -1.39 20.39
C ILE A 358 -11.68 -0.98 20.68
N ALA A 359 -12.65 -1.41 19.89
CA ALA A 359 -14.04 -1.00 20.02
C ALA A 359 -14.62 -1.20 21.46
N PRO A 360 -14.41 -2.33 22.15
CA PRO A 360 -14.83 -2.47 23.56
C PRO A 360 -14.03 -1.57 24.52
N LEU A 361 -12.77 -1.26 24.25
CA LEU A 361 -12.00 -0.32 25.08
C LEU A 361 -12.60 1.09 25.04
N ILE A 362 -13.19 1.48 23.92
CA ILE A 362 -13.86 2.77 23.72
C ILE A 362 -15.20 2.81 24.46
N THR A 363 -16.01 1.74 24.33
CA THR A 363 -17.39 1.72 24.84
C THR A 363 -17.52 1.16 26.23
N ARG A 364 -16.49 0.45 26.70
CA ARG A 364 -16.49 -0.32 27.97
C ARG A 364 -17.52 -1.44 28.01
N ARG A 365 -18.15 -1.76 26.89
CA ARG A 365 -19.21 -2.76 26.76
C ARG A 365 -19.05 -3.58 25.50
N GLU A 366 -19.55 -4.80 25.58
CA GLU A 366 -19.63 -5.69 24.42
C GLU A 366 -21.05 -6.25 24.27
N PRO A 367 -21.63 -6.21 23.05
CA PRO A 367 -22.90 -6.85 22.76
C PRO A 367 -22.84 -8.38 22.95
N LYS A 368 -23.96 -8.99 23.35
CA LYS A 368 -24.07 -10.45 23.47
C LYS A 368 -23.72 -11.13 22.14
N LYS A 369 -23.05 -12.29 22.19
CA LYS A 369 -22.60 -13.11 21.05
C LYS A 369 -21.57 -12.42 20.12
N GLN A 370 -20.95 -11.32 20.53
CA GLN A 370 -19.96 -10.61 19.72
C GLN A 370 -18.72 -11.48 19.46
N GLY A 371 -18.23 -12.18 20.48
CA GLY A 371 -17.14 -13.14 20.34
C GLY A 371 -17.44 -14.24 19.31
N LEU A 372 -18.68 -14.79 19.30
CA LEU A 372 -19.08 -15.77 18.28
C LEU A 372 -19.01 -15.21 16.86
N LEU A 373 -19.52 -13.99 16.64
CA LEU A 373 -19.44 -13.33 15.34
C LEU A 373 -17.99 -13.10 14.92
N THR A 374 -17.11 -12.78 15.86
CA THR A 374 -15.68 -12.62 15.59
C THR A 374 -15.04 -13.96 15.19
N TYR A 375 -15.40 -15.08 15.81
CA TYR A 375 -14.93 -16.40 15.38
C TYR A 375 -15.45 -16.79 13.99
N VAL A 376 -16.70 -16.45 13.66
CA VAL A 376 -17.25 -16.63 12.31
C VAL A 376 -16.46 -15.82 11.28
N LEU A 377 -16.13 -14.58 11.61
CA LEU A 377 -15.29 -13.74 10.76
C LEU A 377 -13.89 -14.35 10.57
N ILE A 378 -13.26 -14.87 11.62
CA ILE A 378 -11.96 -15.56 11.52
C ILE A 378 -12.06 -16.76 10.58
N GLY A 379 -13.11 -17.56 10.70
CA GLY A 379 -13.35 -18.69 9.80
C GLY A 379 -13.52 -18.25 8.34
N ALA A 380 -14.25 -17.14 8.10
CA ALA A 380 -14.40 -16.57 6.77
C ALA A 380 -13.06 -16.04 6.20
N VAL A 381 -12.25 -15.38 7.02
CA VAL A 381 -10.90 -14.91 6.63
C VAL A 381 -10.02 -16.11 6.24
N VAL A 382 -9.97 -17.15 7.05
CA VAL A 382 -9.19 -18.37 6.74
C VAL A 382 -9.67 -18.99 5.45
N PHE A 383 -10.98 -19.10 5.23
CA PHE A 383 -11.55 -19.64 3.99
C PHE A 383 -11.16 -18.80 2.75
N VAL A 384 -11.26 -17.47 2.83
CA VAL A 384 -10.87 -16.58 1.73
C VAL A 384 -9.39 -16.71 1.45
N VAL A 385 -8.53 -16.67 2.47
CA VAL A 385 -7.08 -16.77 2.31
C VAL A 385 -6.69 -18.09 1.66
N LEU A 386 -7.04 -19.23 2.26
CA LEU A 386 -6.63 -20.53 1.74
C LEU A 386 -7.28 -20.84 0.41
N GLY A 387 -8.57 -20.50 0.26
CA GLY A 387 -9.33 -20.77 -0.95
C GLY A 387 -8.83 -19.96 -2.15
N SER A 388 -8.51 -18.66 -1.96
CA SER A 388 -8.01 -17.83 -3.05
C SER A 388 -6.60 -18.24 -3.49
N LEU A 389 -5.67 -18.46 -2.55
CA LEU A 389 -4.30 -18.90 -2.88
C LEU A 389 -4.31 -20.23 -3.67
N LEU A 390 -5.12 -21.17 -3.25
CA LEU A 390 -5.27 -22.44 -3.98
C LEU A 390 -5.91 -22.24 -5.35
N ASN A 391 -6.92 -21.38 -5.44
CA ASN A 391 -7.61 -21.11 -6.70
C ASN A 391 -6.71 -20.38 -7.71
N GLU A 392 -5.85 -19.45 -7.26
CA GLU A 392 -4.85 -18.78 -8.09
C GLU A 392 -3.85 -19.79 -8.67
N TRP A 393 -3.42 -20.76 -7.87
CA TRP A 393 -2.59 -21.88 -8.34
C TRP A 393 -3.29 -22.70 -9.43
N PHE A 394 -4.58 -23.04 -9.25
CA PHE A 394 -5.36 -23.73 -10.28
C PHE A 394 -5.53 -22.88 -11.55
N SER A 395 -5.74 -21.58 -11.40
CA SER A 395 -5.88 -20.64 -12.51
C SER A 395 -4.60 -20.62 -13.37
N GLN A 396 -3.45 -20.34 -12.75
CA GLN A 396 -2.19 -20.24 -13.45
C GLN A 396 -1.78 -21.55 -14.14
N LYS A 397 -2.10 -22.68 -13.51
CA LYS A 397 -1.88 -24.02 -14.10
C LYS A 397 -2.86 -24.36 -15.24
N GLY A 398 -3.86 -23.51 -15.48
CA GLY A 398 -4.86 -23.72 -16.53
C GLY A 398 -5.86 -24.82 -16.25
N LEU A 399 -6.18 -25.05 -14.98
CA LEU A 399 -7.12 -26.10 -14.54
C LEU A 399 -8.54 -25.58 -14.33
N ILE A 400 -8.77 -24.28 -14.51
CA ILE A 400 -10.12 -23.68 -14.40
C ILE A 400 -10.88 -23.98 -15.70
N PRO A 401 -12.08 -24.60 -15.62
CA PRO A 401 -12.94 -24.80 -16.79
C PRO A 401 -13.29 -23.48 -17.49
N LYS A 402 -13.38 -23.49 -18.84
CA LYS A 402 -13.62 -22.29 -19.64
C LYS A 402 -14.87 -21.52 -19.22
N GLU A 403 -15.92 -22.21 -18.82
CA GLU A 403 -17.20 -21.65 -18.39
C GLU A 403 -17.12 -20.92 -17.04
N LEU A 404 -16.08 -21.20 -16.26
CA LEU A 404 -15.87 -20.67 -14.91
C LEU A 404 -14.74 -19.64 -14.82
N THR A 405 -14.03 -19.35 -15.92
CA THR A 405 -12.89 -18.43 -15.93
C THR A 405 -13.25 -17.05 -15.40
N GLY A 406 -14.39 -16.49 -15.80
CA GLY A 406 -14.83 -15.17 -15.33
C GLY A 406 -14.98 -15.03 -13.81
N PHE A 407 -15.18 -16.15 -13.08
CA PHE A 407 -15.34 -16.14 -11.61
C PHE A 407 -14.15 -16.70 -10.86
N PHE A 408 -13.42 -17.64 -11.43
CA PHE A 408 -12.38 -18.41 -10.72
C PHE A 408 -10.98 -18.26 -11.32
N SER A 409 -10.80 -17.52 -12.43
CA SER A 409 -9.46 -17.17 -12.88
C SER A 409 -8.93 -15.95 -12.11
N GLN A 410 -7.61 -15.92 -11.98
CA GLN A 410 -6.89 -14.79 -11.44
C GLN A 410 -7.22 -13.51 -12.22
N GLN A 411 -7.38 -12.39 -11.51
CA GLN A 411 -7.69 -11.09 -12.08
C GLN A 411 -6.42 -10.23 -12.24
N TRP A 412 -6.59 -8.92 -12.46
CA TRP A 412 -5.50 -7.95 -12.55
C TRP A 412 -4.60 -7.95 -11.31
N GLU A 413 -3.33 -7.68 -11.49
CA GLU A 413 -2.37 -7.51 -10.40
C GLU A 413 -2.88 -6.53 -9.33
N PHE A 414 -2.64 -6.82 -8.07
CA PHE A 414 -3.19 -6.19 -6.85
C PHE A 414 -4.71 -6.35 -6.65
N LEU A 415 -5.43 -6.80 -7.65
CA LEU A 415 -6.79 -7.34 -7.55
C LEU A 415 -6.81 -8.82 -7.92
N ASP A 416 -5.70 -9.51 -7.71
CA ASP A 416 -5.41 -10.87 -8.16
C ASP A 416 -6.47 -11.90 -7.79
N LEU A 417 -7.15 -11.67 -6.66
CA LEU A 417 -8.20 -12.56 -6.19
C LEU A 417 -9.21 -12.86 -7.31
N PRO A 418 -9.50 -14.12 -7.57
CA PRO A 418 -10.63 -14.49 -8.43
C PRO A 418 -11.91 -13.79 -7.99
N ARG A 419 -12.75 -13.40 -8.93
CA ARG A 419 -13.97 -12.60 -8.69
C ARG A 419 -14.83 -13.14 -7.54
N PHE A 420 -14.95 -14.46 -7.44
CA PHE A 420 -15.67 -15.10 -6.34
C PHE A 420 -15.11 -14.71 -4.97
N PHE A 421 -13.79 -14.74 -4.81
CA PHE A 421 -13.13 -14.39 -3.54
C PHE A 421 -13.11 -12.89 -3.29
N GLN A 422 -13.08 -12.04 -4.32
CA GLN A 422 -13.26 -10.58 -4.15
C GLN A 422 -14.62 -10.27 -3.52
N ILE A 423 -15.69 -10.91 -4.01
CA ILE A 423 -17.04 -10.73 -3.47
C ILE A 423 -17.12 -11.22 -2.02
N LEU A 424 -16.53 -12.37 -1.70
CA LEU A 424 -16.49 -12.88 -0.34
C LEU A 424 -15.67 -11.99 0.60
N LEU A 425 -14.57 -11.43 0.13
CA LEU A 425 -13.76 -10.49 0.91
C LEU A 425 -14.56 -9.22 1.24
N ILE A 426 -15.26 -8.65 0.26
CA ILE A 426 -16.13 -7.50 0.46
C ILE A 426 -17.22 -7.83 1.50
N ALA A 427 -17.88 -8.97 1.36
CA ALA A 427 -18.89 -9.41 2.31
C ALA A 427 -18.31 -9.57 3.74
N GLY A 428 -17.10 -10.15 3.84
CA GLY A 428 -16.38 -10.29 5.10
C GLY A 428 -16.05 -8.93 5.76
N MET A 429 -15.61 -7.96 4.97
CA MET A 429 -15.34 -6.59 5.45
C MET A 429 -16.63 -5.89 5.92
N PHE A 430 -17.78 -6.09 5.26
CA PHE A 430 -19.06 -5.58 5.76
C PHE A 430 -19.52 -6.28 7.04
N ILE A 431 -19.26 -7.58 7.20
CA ILE A 431 -19.50 -8.28 8.46
C ILE A 431 -18.62 -7.69 9.57
N TRP A 432 -17.35 -7.42 9.28
CA TRP A 432 -16.45 -6.78 10.21
C TRP A 432 -16.95 -5.39 10.66
N ILE A 433 -17.33 -4.52 9.71
CA ILE A 433 -17.86 -3.20 10.09
C ILE A 433 -19.16 -3.31 10.89
N ALA A 434 -20.01 -4.30 10.63
CA ALA A 434 -21.19 -4.57 11.42
C ALA A 434 -20.84 -4.99 12.87
N ILE A 435 -19.78 -5.79 13.06
CA ILE A 435 -19.25 -6.15 14.38
C ILE A 435 -18.78 -4.90 15.13
N VAL A 436 -17.99 -4.05 14.48
CA VAL A 436 -17.49 -2.80 15.04
C VAL A 436 -18.65 -1.84 15.36
N TRP A 437 -19.58 -1.65 14.43
CA TRP A 437 -20.76 -0.82 14.61
C TRP A 437 -21.61 -1.25 15.81
N ARG A 438 -21.87 -2.54 15.97
CA ARG A 438 -22.65 -3.07 17.11
C ARG A 438 -22.04 -2.69 18.44
N THR A 439 -20.72 -2.71 18.53
CA THR A 439 -20.00 -2.31 19.75
C THR A 439 -20.02 -0.80 19.92
N LEU A 440 -19.67 -0.02 18.89
CA LEU A 440 -19.58 1.44 18.97
C LEU A 440 -20.94 2.14 19.13
N SER A 441 -22.03 1.53 18.68
CA SER A 441 -23.36 2.14 18.67
C SER A 441 -23.81 2.67 20.04
N ALA A 442 -23.41 2.02 21.13
CA ALA A 442 -23.70 2.48 22.49
C ALA A 442 -23.04 3.84 22.81
N ARG A 443 -21.81 4.04 22.34
CA ARG A 443 -21.07 5.30 22.54
C ARG A 443 -21.59 6.40 21.63
N LEU A 444 -21.94 6.08 20.38
CA LEU A 444 -22.47 7.02 19.41
C LEU A 444 -23.85 7.59 19.82
N LYS A 445 -24.64 6.79 20.54
CA LYS A 445 -25.98 7.16 21.04
C LYS A 445 -25.97 7.72 22.47
N GLY A 446 -24.90 7.54 23.22
CA GLY A 446 -24.78 7.91 24.62
C GLY A 446 -24.68 9.42 24.84
N SER A 447 -24.71 9.83 26.12
CA SER A 447 -24.59 11.24 26.54
C SER A 447 -23.19 11.82 26.39
N LYS A 448 -22.14 10.98 26.47
CA LYS A 448 -20.74 11.38 26.32
C LYS A 448 -20.30 11.15 24.87
N LYS A 449 -20.77 11.97 23.91
CA LYS A 449 -20.42 11.90 22.49
C LYS A 449 -19.10 12.60 22.23
N THR A 450 -18.23 11.98 21.43
CA THR A 450 -17.01 12.60 20.89
C THR A 450 -16.91 12.32 19.40
N SER A 451 -16.08 13.07 18.67
CA SER A 451 -15.90 12.85 17.24
C SER A 451 -15.08 11.60 16.90
N LEU A 452 -14.20 11.18 17.77
CA LEU A 452 -13.26 10.10 17.52
C LEU A 452 -13.93 8.74 17.20
N PRO A 453 -14.99 8.27 17.91
CA PRO A 453 -15.71 7.05 17.53
C PRO A 453 -16.39 7.13 16.17
N TRP A 454 -16.85 8.32 15.76
CA TRP A 454 -17.43 8.53 14.44
C TRP A 454 -16.35 8.46 13.35
N LEU A 455 -15.20 9.07 13.57
CA LEU A 455 -14.06 9.02 12.64
C LEU A 455 -13.58 7.58 12.47
N PHE A 456 -13.50 6.82 13.57
CA PHE A 456 -13.17 5.40 13.54
C PHE A 456 -14.15 4.57 12.68
N LEU A 457 -15.44 4.80 12.84
CA LEU A 457 -16.45 4.08 12.08
C LEU A 457 -16.47 4.52 10.62
N PHE A 458 -16.31 5.81 10.35
CA PHE A 458 -16.29 6.37 9.00
C PHE A 458 -15.10 5.85 8.18
N SER A 459 -13.88 5.93 8.73
CA SER A 459 -12.70 5.38 8.07
C SER A 459 -12.79 3.86 7.88
N GLY A 460 -13.33 3.14 8.88
CA GLY A 460 -13.56 1.70 8.75
C GLY A 460 -14.58 1.33 7.68
N LEU A 461 -15.67 2.11 7.51
CA LEU A 461 -16.69 1.87 6.47
C LEU A 461 -16.14 2.15 5.07
N ALA A 462 -15.23 3.10 4.92
CA ALA A 462 -14.62 3.43 3.64
C ALA A 462 -13.86 2.22 3.06
N ILE A 463 -13.23 1.40 3.89
CA ILE A 463 -12.45 0.22 3.46
C ILE A 463 -13.26 -0.73 2.55
N PRO A 464 -14.40 -1.33 2.95
CA PRO A 464 -15.18 -2.20 2.07
C PRO A 464 -15.78 -1.46 0.87
N MET A 465 -16.16 -0.19 1.03
CA MET A 465 -16.77 0.58 -0.05
C MET A 465 -15.78 0.85 -1.19
N PHE A 466 -14.56 1.27 -0.86
CA PHE A 466 -13.56 1.58 -1.88
C PHE A 466 -12.98 0.32 -2.53
N TYR A 467 -12.80 -0.77 -1.77
CA TYR A 467 -12.42 -2.05 -2.36
C TYR A 467 -13.48 -2.58 -3.35
N ALA A 468 -14.76 -2.37 -3.07
CA ALA A 468 -15.84 -2.82 -3.95
C ALA A 468 -15.79 -2.18 -5.36
N VAL A 469 -15.17 -1.01 -5.50
CA VAL A 469 -14.94 -0.36 -6.80
C VAL A 469 -14.08 -1.24 -7.73
N GLY A 470 -13.19 -2.06 -7.19
CA GLY A 470 -12.40 -3.04 -7.95
C GLY A 470 -13.23 -4.04 -8.75
N LEU A 471 -14.50 -4.22 -8.40
CA LEU A 471 -15.41 -5.06 -9.19
C LEU A 471 -15.72 -4.47 -10.59
N LEU A 472 -15.41 -3.20 -10.83
CA LEU A 472 -15.56 -2.54 -12.14
C LEU A 472 -14.40 -2.89 -13.10
N ALA A 473 -13.26 -3.36 -12.59
CA ALA A 473 -12.13 -3.86 -13.37
C ALA A 473 -12.27 -5.38 -13.59
N GLY A 474 -12.90 -5.78 -14.70
CA GLY A 474 -12.97 -7.20 -15.10
C GLY A 474 -11.83 -7.60 -16.03
N GLN A 475 -11.62 -8.90 -16.22
CA GLN A 475 -10.57 -9.45 -17.10
C GLN A 475 -10.67 -8.93 -18.54
N ARG A 476 -11.87 -8.69 -19.04
CA ARG A 476 -12.15 -8.21 -20.40
C ARG A 476 -12.47 -6.71 -20.48
N THR A 477 -12.36 -6.00 -19.36
CA THR A 477 -12.45 -4.54 -19.36
C THR A 477 -11.28 -3.98 -20.14
N HIS A 478 -11.52 -3.01 -21.02
CA HIS A 478 -10.46 -2.33 -21.78
C HIS A 478 -9.28 -1.93 -20.86
N VAL A 479 -8.05 -2.24 -21.25
CA VAL A 479 -6.87 -2.09 -20.39
C VAL A 479 -6.77 -0.71 -19.72
N THR A 480 -6.97 0.38 -20.48
CA THR A 480 -6.94 1.76 -19.94
C THR A 480 -8.00 1.98 -18.84
N VAL A 481 -9.21 1.46 -19.06
CA VAL A 481 -10.32 1.55 -18.10
C VAL A 481 -10.09 0.63 -16.92
N ALA A 482 -9.57 -0.58 -17.16
CA ALA A 482 -9.21 -1.52 -16.12
C ALA A 482 -8.13 -0.93 -15.19
N GLU A 483 -7.11 -0.29 -15.76
CA GLU A 483 -6.06 0.40 -15.02
C GLU A 483 -6.62 1.52 -14.13
N PHE A 484 -7.56 2.32 -14.63
CA PHE A 484 -8.20 3.36 -13.84
C PHE A 484 -8.89 2.78 -12.58
N TRP A 485 -9.73 1.75 -12.74
CA TRP A 485 -10.46 1.15 -11.62
C TRP A 485 -9.55 0.29 -10.73
N ARG A 486 -8.53 -0.34 -11.29
CA ARG A 486 -7.52 -1.07 -10.55
C ARG A 486 -6.74 -0.15 -9.63
N PHE A 487 -6.23 0.97 -10.14
CA PHE A 487 -5.49 1.93 -9.33
C PHE A 487 -6.35 2.73 -8.37
N TRP A 488 -7.65 2.82 -8.61
CA TRP A 488 -8.57 3.24 -7.57
C TRP A 488 -8.44 2.37 -6.31
N VAL A 489 -8.33 1.05 -6.46
CA VAL A 489 -8.11 0.16 -5.31
C VAL A 489 -6.66 0.20 -4.86
N VAL A 490 -5.69 0.11 -5.76
CA VAL A 490 -4.27 0.08 -5.40
C VAL A 490 -3.84 1.34 -4.67
N HIS A 491 -4.25 2.50 -5.14
CA HIS A 491 -3.86 3.78 -4.56
C HIS A 491 -4.88 4.28 -3.53
N LEU A 492 -6.12 4.59 -3.94
CA LEU A 492 -7.12 5.15 -3.03
C LEU A 492 -7.48 4.23 -1.86
N TRP A 493 -7.59 2.93 -2.09
CA TRP A 493 -7.91 2.01 -1.01
C TRP A 493 -6.72 1.76 -0.08
N VAL A 494 -5.52 1.53 -0.64
CA VAL A 494 -4.31 1.23 0.15
C VAL A 494 -3.74 2.50 0.76
N GLU A 495 -3.44 3.51 -0.04
CA GLU A 495 -2.70 4.68 0.42
C GLU A 495 -3.59 5.70 1.13
N ASP A 496 -4.88 5.83 0.74
CA ASP A 496 -5.78 6.78 1.37
C ASP A 496 -6.59 6.18 2.53
N PHE A 497 -7.46 5.22 2.21
CA PHE A 497 -8.45 4.80 3.21
C PHE A 497 -7.90 3.84 4.26
N LEU A 498 -6.97 2.97 3.89
CA LEU A 498 -6.23 2.20 4.89
C LEU A 498 -5.29 3.10 5.70
N GLU A 499 -4.69 4.12 5.11
CA GLU A 499 -3.82 5.05 5.83
C GLU A 499 -4.63 6.01 6.73
N LEU A 500 -5.77 6.54 6.28
CA LEU A 500 -6.69 7.28 7.13
C LEU A 500 -7.14 6.41 8.33
N PHE A 501 -7.51 5.15 8.08
CA PHE A 501 -7.86 4.22 9.15
C PHE A 501 -6.66 3.94 10.06
N THR A 502 -5.46 3.83 9.51
CA THR A 502 -4.19 3.71 10.23
C THR A 502 -3.99 4.89 11.17
N THR A 503 -4.10 6.11 10.67
CA THR A 503 -3.96 7.34 11.46
C THR A 503 -4.99 7.39 12.58
N VAL A 504 -6.24 7.02 12.31
CA VAL A 504 -7.29 6.94 13.33
C VAL A 504 -6.95 5.90 14.39
N MET A 505 -6.48 4.72 14.01
CA MET A 505 -6.14 3.64 14.94
C MET A 505 -4.93 3.97 15.80
N VAL A 506 -3.88 4.52 15.18
CA VAL A 506 -2.66 4.97 15.90
C VAL A 506 -3.02 6.08 16.87
N ALA A 507 -3.79 7.07 16.43
CA ALA A 507 -4.27 8.15 17.28
C ALA A 507 -5.09 7.63 18.47
N TYR A 508 -5.97 6.64 18.23
CA TYR A 508 -6.74 5.99 19.30
C TYR A 508 -5.85 5.30 20.32
N ILE A 509 -4.88 4.52 19.89
CA ILE A 509 -3.94 3.86 20.80
C ILE A 509 -3.17 4.90 21.61
N PHE A 510 -2.70 5.97 20.97
CA PHE A 510 -1.97 7.02 21.66
C PHE A 510 -2.85 7.78 22.67
N VAL A 511 -4.10 8.03 22.35
CA VAL A 511 -5.06 8.63 23.29
C VAL A 511 -5.34 7.68 24.45
N LEU A 512 -5.58 6.38 24.19
CA LEU A 512 -5.81 5.36 25.23
C LEU A 512 -4.61 5.18 26.16
N LEU A 513 -3.40 5.34 25.64
CA LEU A 513 -2.15 5.25 26.39
C LEU A 513 -1.73 6.60 27.02
N GLY A 514 -2.49 7.68 26.79
CA GLY A 514 -2.15 9.01 27.28
C GLY A 514 -0.94 9.64 26.60
N VAL A 515 -0.53 9.13 25.43
CA VAL A 515 0.61 9.63 24.66
C VAL A 515 0.26 10.95 23.99
N VAL A 516 -0.96 11.06 23.46
CA VAL A 516 -1.47 12.24 22.75
C VAL A 516 -2.85 12.61 23.30
N ARG A 517 -3.15 13.91 23.38
CA ARG A 517 -4.47 14.39 23.79
C ARG A 517 -5.50 14.14 22.70
N GLU A 518 -6.73 13.77 23.06
CA GLU A 518 -7.83 13.48 22.12
C GLU A 518 -8.09 14.66 21.15
N ARG A 519 -7.98 15.90 21.61
CA ARG A 519 -8.14 17.07 20.75
C ARG A 519 -7.10 17.16 19.64
N ILE A 520 -5.84 16.87 19.95
CA ILE A 520 -4.74 16.87 18.98
C ILE A 520 -4.97 15.74 17.99
N ALA A 521 -5.30 14.55 18.48
CA ALA A 521 -5.62 13.38 17.66
C ALA A 521 -6.74 13.69 16.65
N ILE A 522 -7.86 14.28 17.09
CA ILE A 522 -8.96 14.69 16.22
C ILE A 522 -8.50 15.71 15.17
N SER A 523 -7.67 16.69 15.54
CA SER A 523 -7.18 17.69 14.59
C SER A 523 -6.27 17.09 13.53
N ILE A 524 -5.41 16.14 13.89
CA ILE A 524 -4.55 15.40 12.97
C ILE A 524 -5.40 14.55 12.02
N ILE A 525 -6.36 13.78 12.54
CA ILE A 525 -7.26 12.95 11.71
C ILE A 525 -8.09 13.81 10.74
N MET A 526 -8.57 14.99 11.18
CA MET A 526 -9.32 15.88 10.30
C MET A 526 -8.44 16.50 9.22
N MET A 527 -7.19 16.81 9.54
CA MET A 527 -6.20 17.26 8.54
C MET A 527 -5.90 16.15 7.54
N ASP A 528 -5.71 14.93 8.02
CA ASP A 528 -5.56 13.72 7.25
C ASP A 528 -6.72 13.54 6.26
N ALA A 529 -7.95 13.55 6.77
CA ALA A 529 -9.15 13.43 5.96
C ALA A 529 -9.29 14.54 4.89
N VAL A 530 -8.82 15.76 5.15
CA VAL A 530 -8.77 16.84 4.14
C VAL A 530 -7.73 16.53 3.08
N LEU A 531 -6.52 16.14 3.46
CA LEU A 531 -5.44 15.82 2.52
C LEU A 531 -5.81 14.64 1.63
N TYR A 532 -6.32 13.55 2.20
CA TYR A 532 -6.73 12.37 1.44
C TYR A 532 -7.93 12.59 0.54
N SER A 533 -8.88 13.43 0.93
CA SER A 533 -10.05 13.71 0.09
C SER A 533 -9.73 14.48 -1.20
N VAL A 534 -8.61 15.19 -1.26
CA VAL A 534 -8.08 15.83 -2.48
C VAL A 534 -6.86 15.08 -2.98
N GLY A 535 -5.89 14.90 -2.12
CA GLY A 535 -4.59 14.36 -2.43
C GLY A 535 -4.69 12.96 -2.99
N GLY A 536 -5.38 12.06 -2.29
CA GLY A 536 -5.53 10.69 -2.70
C GLY A 536 -6.28 10.51 -4.00
N VAL A 537 -7.36 11.27 -4.20
CA VAL A 537 -8.10 11.24 -5.46
C VAL A 537 -7.22 11.66 -6.63
N ILE A 538 -6.49 12.78 -6.49
CA ILE A 538 -5.59 13.27 -7.53
C ILE A 538 -4.31 12.40 -7.58
N GLY A 539 -3.86 11.89 -6.44
CA GLY A 539 -2.72 10.98 -6.31
C GLY A 539 -2.83 9.73 -7.17
N THR A 540 -4.02 9.16 -7.32
CA THR A 540 -4.29 8.01 -8.19
C THR A 540 -3.78 8.22 -9.63
N LEU A 541 -3.72 9.43 -10.11
CA LEU A 541 -3.42 9.76 -11.51
C LEU A 541 -1.96 9.50 -11.91
N HIS A 542 -1.02 9.47 -11.00
CA HIS A 542 0.36 9.19 -11.33
C HIS A 542 0.57 7.73 -11.79
N HIS A 543 -0.36 6.83 -11.50
CA HIS A 543 -0.33 5.46 -11.97
C HIS A 543 -0.88 5.26 -13.39
N THR A 544 -1.61 6.23 -13.93
CA THR A 544 -2.33 6.07 -15.20
C THR A 544 -1.65 6.73 -16.41
N TYR A 545 -0.46 7.26 -16.23
CA TYR A 545 0.28 7.98 -17.28
C TYR A 545 0.47 7.17 -18.57
N PHE A 546 0.86 5.90 -18.43
CA PHE A 546 1.22 5.03 -19.57
C PHE A 546 0.01 4.54 -20.36
N VAL A 547 -1.17 4.84 -19.90
CA VAL A 547 -2.43 4.59 -20.62
C VAL A 547 -2.99 5.86 -21.28
N GLY A 548 -2.19 6.92 -21.32
CA GLY A 548 -2.44 8.11 -22.12
C GLY A 548 -3.06 9.29 -21.38
N THR A 549 -2.96 9.34 -20.04
CA THR A 549 -3.39 10.53 -19.27
C THR A 549 -2.42 11.71 -19.48
N PRO A 550 -2.91 12.97 -19.41
CA PRO A 550 -2.06 14.14 -19.50
C PRO A 550 -0.99 14.21 -18.41
N SER A 551 0.20 14.72 -18.74
CA SER A 551 1.35 14.77 -17.82
C SER A 551 1.12 15.69 -16.62
N GLU A 552 0.33 16.75 -16.76
CA GLU A 552 -0.06 17.61 -15.63
C GLU A 552 -0.84 16.86 -14.55
N GLN A 553 -1.69 15.90 -14.94
CA GLN A 553 -2.43 15.07 -13.98
C GLN A 553 -1.46 14.20 -13.18
N MET A 554 -0.48 13.61 -13.83
CA MET A 554 0.55 12.84 -13.17
C MET A 554 1.39 13.67 -12.21
N ALA A 555 1.76 14.90 -12.59
CA ALA A 555 2.52 15.81 -11.74
C ALA A 555 1.77 16.21 -10.48
N PHE A 556 0.49 16.53 -10.59
CA PHE A 556 -0.37 16.80 -9.43
C PHE A 556 -0.53 15.55 -8.55
N GLY A 557 -0.73 14.38 -9.17
CA GLY A 557 -0.77 13.12 -8.46
C GLY A 557 0.47 12.87 -7.61
N ALA A 558 1.65 13.04 -8.18
CA ALA A 558 2.92 12.87 -7.48
C ALA A 558 3.08 13.82 -6.28
N PHE A 559 2.70 15.10 -6.45
CA PHE A 559 2.76 16.09 -5.38
C PHE A 559 1.81 15.77 -4.22
N PHE A 560 0.55 15.50 -4.53
CA PHE A 560 -0.46 15.28 -3.50
C PHE A 560 -0.24 13.96 -2.75
N SER A 561 0.10 12.88 -3.46
CA SER A 561 0.43 11.61 -2.82
C SER A 561 1.59 11.74 -1.82
N ALA A 562 2.64 12.48 -2.18
CA ALA A 562 3.75 12.71 -1.26
C ALA A 562 3.38 13.59 -0.05
N ALA A 563 2.37 14.46 -0.15
CA ALA A 563 1.92 15.31 0.95
C ALA A 563 1.12 14.55 2.01
N GLU A 564 0.54 13.41 1.67
CA GLU A 564 -0.30 12.59 2.56
C GLU A 564 0.44 12.02 3.76
N VAL A 565 1.75 11.81 3.66
CA VAL A 565 2.57 11.28 4.77
C VAL A 565 2.75 12.26 5.94
N ILE A 566 2.38 13.53 5.79
CA ILE A 566 2.65 14.60 6.77
C ILE A 566 1.87 14.41 8.08
N PRO A 567 0.56 14.10 8.09
CA PRO A 567 -0.20 13.93 9.33
C PRO A 567 0.35 12.84 10.23
N LEU A 568 0.61 11.66 9.69
CA LEU A 568 1.14 10.54 10.46
C LEU A 568 2.58 10.81 10.94
N THR A 569 3.38 11.54 10.17
CA THR A 569 4.70 12.01 10.59
C THR A 569 4.61 12.91 11.83
N PHE A 570 3.67 13.86 11.87
CA PHE A 570 3.47 14.71 13.05
C PHE A 570 3.03 13.91 14.27
N LEU A 571 2.11 12.94 14.10
CA LEU A 571 1.68 12.07 15.19
C LEU A 571 2.85 11.25 15.75
N THR A 572 3.77 10.83 14.89
CA THR A 572 4.98 10.09 15.27
C THR A 572 5.97 10.94 16.05
N VAL A 573 6.16 12.19 15.67
CA VAL A 573 7.02 13.13 16.40
C VAL A 573 6.51 13.33 17.82
N GLU A 574 5.19 13.47 18.00
CA GLU A 574 4.56 13.56 19.34
C GLU A 574 4.80 12.27 20.16
N ALA A 575 4.64 11.10 19.53
CA ALA A 575 4.88 9.82 20.20
C ALA A 575 6.36 9.63 20.58
N TRP A 576 7.29 10.08 19.76
CA TRP A 576 8.70 10.05 20.08
C TRP A 576 9.02 10.98 21.27
N GLY A 577 8.47 12.19 21.27
CA GLY A 577 8.56 13.12 22.41
C GLY A 577 8.07 12.48 23.70
N PHE A 578 6.92 11.80 23.66
CA PHE A 578 6.39 11.05 24.79
C PHE A 578 7.38 9.96 25.27
N MET A 579 7.93 9.16 24.37
CA MET A 579 8.87 8.09 24.75
C MET A 579 10.15 8.63 25.38
N GLN A 580 10.59 9.81 24.96
CA GLN A 580 11.78 10.47 25.53
C GLN A 580 11.52 11.04 26.93
N LEU A 581 10.38 11.65 27.17
CA LEU A 581 10.07 12.37 28.38
C LEU A 581 9.12 11.60 29.31
N GLY A 582 7.99 11.16 28.80
CA GLY A 582 6.93 10.52 29.60
C GLY A 582 7.28 9.12 30.04
N ALA A 583 7.86 8.29 29.16
CA ALA A 583 8.27 6.93 29.50
C ALA A 583 9.42 6.91 30.53
N ARG A 584 10.32 7.91 30.52
CA ARG A 584 11.35 8.07 31.55
C ARG A 584 10.77 8.40 32.91
N GLN A 585 9.78 9.31 32.97
CA GLN A 585 9.08 9.64 34.22
C GLN A 585 8.32 8.42 34.76
N TYR A 586 7.71 7.63 33.85
CA TYR A 586 7.03 6.41 34.23
C TYR A 586 7.98 5.30 34.71
N SER A 587 9.15 5.18 34.09
CA SER A 587 10.17 4.20 34.42
C SER A 587 10.76 4.41 35.83
N ASN A 588 10.62 5.59 36.42
CA ASN A 588 10.98 5.87 37.81
C ASN A 588 9.92 5.37 38.81
N ARG A 589 8.77 4.83 38.34
CA ARG A 589 7.78 4.16 39.19
C ARG A 589 8.13 2.66 39.34
N THR A 590 7.47 2.01 40.28
CA THR A 590 7.75 0.60 40.64
C THR A 590 7.51 -0.42 39.53
N LYS A 591 6.80 -0.05 38.44
CA LYS A 591 6.55 -0.91 37.28
C LYS A 591 6.93 -0.19 35.97
N PRO A 592 7.59 -0.89 35.01
CA PRO A 592 7.91 -0.30 33.70
C PRO A 592 6.66 -0.07 32.84
N PHE A 593 6.79 0.81 31.82
CA PHE A 593 5.73 1.06 30.85
C PHE A 593 5.43 -0.20 30.02
N PRO A 594 4.20 -0.78 30.12
CA PRO A 594 3.92 -2.12 29.62
C PRO A 594 3.79 -2.22 28.09
N HIS A 595 3.51 -1.11 27.38
CA HIS A 595 3.29 -1.06 25.93
C HIS A 595 4.47 -0.49 25.14
N ARG A 596 5.66 -0.48 25.76
CA ARG A 596 6.86 0.10 25.15
C ARG A 596 7.11 -0.35 23.70
N TRP A 597 7.05 -1.67 23.48
CA TRP A 597 7.34 -2.20 22.14
C TRP A 597 6.23 -1.96 21.14
N ALA A 598 4.95 -1.96 21.55
CA ALA A 598 3.86 -1.52 20.68
C ALA A 598 4.08 -0.07 20.21
N VAL A 599 4.39 0.85 21.14
CA VAL A 599 4.68 2.25 20.80
C VAL A 599 5.96 2.38 19.95
N MET A 600 7.00 1.58 20.20
CA MET A 600 8.21 1.60 19.36
C MET A 600 7.92 1.16 17.93
N PHE A 601 7.11 0.12 17.71
CA PHE A 601 6.68 -0.27 16.38
C PHE A 601 5.82 0.83 15.72
N LEU A 602 4.95 1.53 16.47
CA LEU A 602 4.21 2.68 15.95
C LEU A 602 5.12 3.86 15.58
N ILE A 603 6.22 4.06 16.28
CA ILE A 603 7.24 5.06 15.90
C ILE A 603 7.95 4.63 14.61
N ALA A 604 8.24 3.34 14.44
CA ALA A 604 8.81 2.83 13.20
C ALA A 604 7.84 3.02 12.02
N VAL A 605 6.53 2.87 12.22
CA VAL A 605 5.51 3.21 11.21
C VAL A 605 5.72 4.62 10.68
N GLY A 606 5.82 5.62 11.56
CA GLY A 606 6.01 6.99 11.10
C GLY A 606 7.34 7.26 10.43
N PHE A 607 8.42 6.59 10.87
CA PHE A 607 9.70 6.67 10.18
C PHE A 607 9.62 6.14 8.75
N TRP A 608 9.03 4.96 8.57
CA TRP A 608 8.86 4.36 7.25
C TRP A 608 7.81 5.07 6.40
N ASN A 609 6.78 5.65 7.03
CA ASN A 609 5.82 6.48 6.32
C ASN A 609 6.52 7.69 5.69
N PHE A 610 7.38 8.36 6.43
CA PHE A 610 8.16 9.47 5.89
C PHE A 610 9.16 9.02 4.82
N LEU A 611 9.98 8.00 5.11
CA LEU A 611 11.05 7.56 4.21
C LEU A 611 10.51 6.71 3.05
N GLY A 612 9.75 5.66 3.37
CA GLY A 612 9.28 4.66 2.40
C GLY A 612 8.14 5.16 1.53
N ALA A 613 7.05 5.61 2.15
CA ALA A 613 5.91 6.13 1.43
C ALA A 613 6.19 7.54 0.87
N GLY A 614 6.70 8.46 1.69
CA GLY A 614 6.95 9.84 1.30
C GLY A 614 8.11 10.00 0.34
N VAL A 615 9.34 9.80 0.84
CA VAL A 615 10.56 10.13 0.06
C VAL A 615 10.71 9.21 -1.15
N PHE A 616 10.67 7.88 -0.94
CA PHE A 616 10.83 6.95 -2.05
C PHE A 616 9.63 7.00 -3.02
N GLY A 617 8.40 7.11 -2.51
CA GLY A 617 7.21 7.24 -3.33
C GLY A 617 7.26 8.48 -4.22
N PHE A 618 7.55 9.64 -3.65
CA PHE A 618 7.68 10.86 -4.45
C PHE A 618 8.77 10.75 -5.51
N LEU A 619 9.95 10.21 -5.15
CA LEU A 619 11.07 10.13 -6.09
C LEU A 619 10.72 9.29 -7.32
N ILE A 620 10.03 8.16 -7.16
CA ILE A 620 9.63 7.32 -8.29
C ILE A 620 8.42 7.88 -9.05
N ASN A 621 7.58 8.68 -8.40
CA ASN A 621 6.37 9.24 -8.99
C ASN A 621 6.58 10.59 -9.69
N LEU A 622 7.78 11.17 -9.62
CA LEU A 622 8.12 12.30 -10.50
C LEU A 622 7.93 11.89 -11.95
N PRO A 623 7.13 12.61 -12.76
CA PRO A 623 6.74 12.15 -14.09
C PRO A 623 7.91 11.70 -14.97
N ILE A 624 9.01 12.45 -14.96
CA ILE A 624 10.20 12.09 -15.74
C ILE A 624 10.91 10.84 -15.19
N VAL A 625 10.93 10.63 -13.89
CA VAL A 625 11.53 9.43 -13.29
C VAL A 625 10.65 8.23 -13.56
N SER A 626 9.34 8.36 -13.33
CA SER A 626 8.37 7.30 -13.54
C SER A 626 8.37 6.79 -15.00
N TYR A 627 8.57 7.68 -15.96
CA TYR A 627 8.68 7.31 -17.39
C TYR A 627 9.81 6.29 -17.66
N PHE A 628 10.90 6.34 -16.92
CA PHE A 628 12.04 5.44 -17.11
C PHE A 628 12.12 4.30 -16.09
N GLU A 629 11.52 4.48 -14.87
CA GLU A 629 11.77 3.56 -13.76
C GLU A 629 10.65 2.53 -13.54
N ILE A 630 9.42 2.81 -13.99
CA ILE A 630 8.29 1.91 -13.68
C ILE A 630 8.64 0.46 -14.01
N GLY A 631 8.35 -0.44 -13.06
CA GLY A 631 8.70 -1.85 -13.23
C GLY A 631 10.18 -2.17 -13.06
N THR A 632 10.95 -1.31 -12.40
CA THR A 632 12.33 -1.58 -11.96
C THR A 632 12.40 -1.90 -10.48
N ALA A 633 13.60 -2.16 -9.97
CA ALA A 633 13.81 -2.37 -8.54
C ALA A 633 13.52 -1.13 -7.67
N LEU A 634 13.44 0.09 -8.25
CA LEU A 634 13.00 1.30 -7.53
C LEU A 634 11.55 1.19 -7.09
N THR A 635 10.66 0.72 -7.98
CA THR A 635 9.25 0.45 -7.62
C THR A 635 9.17 -0.57 -6.49
N ALA A 636 9.94 -1.67 -6.58
CA ALA A 636 9.98 -2.68 -5.52
C ALA A 636 10.54 -2.13 -4.20
N ASN A 637 11.52 -1.22 -4.26
CA ASN A 637 12.08 -0.54 -3.08
C ASN A 637 11.02 0.28 -2.35
N HIS A 638 10.30 1.13 -3.07
CA HIS A 638 9.19 1.89 -2.51
C HIS A 638 8.12 0.97 -1.89
N ALA A 639 7.69 -0.05 -2.63
CA ALA A 639 6.66 -0.98 -2.18
C ALA A 639 7.04 -1.71 -0.88
N HIS A 640 8.28 -2.22 -0.75
CA HIS A 640 8.72 -2.88 0.50
C HIS A 640 8.84 -1.88 1.65
N ALA A 641 9.42 -0.70 1.41
CA ALA A 641 9.59 0.32 2.44
C ALA A 641 8.24 0.87 2.95
N SER A 642 7.25 1.02 2.09
CA SER A 642 5.90 1.47 2.47
C SER A 642 5.06 0.33 3.04
N MET A 643 4.88 -0.77 2.32
CA MET A 643 3.99 -1.86 2.78
C MET A 643 4.49 -2.54 4.04
N MET A 644 5.75 -2.97 4.09
CA MET A 644 6.29 -3.59 5.30
C MET A 644 6.62 -2.55 6.38
N GLY A 645 7.18 -1.41 5.98
CA GLY A 645 7.60 -0.37 6.92
C GLY A 645 6.42 0.34 7.59
N VAL A 646 5.33 0.61 6.88
CA VAL A 646 4.13 1.26 7.45
C VAL A 646 3.14 0.19 7.92
N TYR A 647 2.50 -0.52 7.00
CA TYR A 647 1.42 -1.45 7.36
C TYR A 647 1.90 -2.70 8.09
N GLY A 648 3.09 -3.20 7.75
CA GLY A 648 3.67 -4.34 8.44
C GLY A 648 4.05 -4.02 9.88
N MET A 649 4.76 -2.90 10.12
CA MET A 649 5.11 -2.49 11.48
C MET A 649 3.86 -2.16 12.30
N LEU A 650 2.83 -1.56 11.67
CA LEU A 650 1.54 -1.30 12.31
C LEU A 650 0.82 -2.60 12.72
N ALA A 651 0.77 -3.58 11.82
CA ALA A 651 0.15 -4.87 12.09
C ALA A 651 0.83 -5.59 13.28
N ILE A 652 2.16 -5.53 13.33
CA ILE A 652 2.95 -6.04 14.45
C ILE A 652 2.65 -5.23 15.72
N ALA A 653 2.58 -3.90 15.63
CA ALA A 653 2.23 -3.05 16.77
C ALA A 653 0.88 -3.42 17.37
N PHE A 654 -0.14 -3.64 16.54
CA PHE A 654 -1.47 -4.07 17.01
C PHE A 654 -1.44 -5.45 17.64
N ALA A 655 -0.74 -6.41 17.04
CA ALA A 655 -0.58 -7.74 17.62
C ALA A 655 0.14 -7.68 18.98
N VAL A 656 1.23 -6.93 19.09
CA VAL A 656 1.97 -6.72 20.34
C VAL A 656 1.09 -6.00 21.37
N PHE A 657 0.34 -4.98 20.96
CA PHE A 657 -0.58 -4.25 21.85
C PHE A 657 -1.67 -5.16 22.38
N GLY A 658 -2.39 -5.88 21.52
CA GLY A 658 -3.50 -6.75 21.90
C GLY A 658 -3.05 -7.95 22.75
N LEU A 659 -1.99 -8.65 22.31
CA LEU A 659 -1.46 -9.82 23.03
C LEU A 659 -0.82 -9.45 24.37
N ARG A 660 -0.44 -8.18 24.60
CA ARG A 660 0.03 -7.70 25.89
C ARG A 660 -1.04 -7.79 26.99
N TYR A 661 -2.31 -7.58 26.64
CA TYR A 661 -3.43 -7.72 27.57
C TYR A 661 -3.80 -9.18 27.86
N LEU A 662 -3.44 -10.10 26.96
CA LEU A 662 -3.72 -11.52 27.11
C LEU A 662 -2.67 -12.23 27.95
N LEU A 663 -1.40 -11.91 27.73
CA LEU A 663 -0.27 -12.61 28.36
C LEU A 663 0.09 -12.01 29.72
N PRO A 664 0.28 -12.84 30.76
CA PRO A 664 0.77 -12.38 32.05
C PRO A 664 2.25 -11.92 31.94
N GLU A 665 2.68 -11.04 32.86
CA GLU A 665 4.00 -10.41 32.88
C GLU A 665 5.15 -11.42 32.80
N ASN A 666 5.06 -12.49 33.54
CA ASN A 666 6.11 -13.55 33.57
C ASN A 666 6.27 -14.34 32.27
N LYS A 667 5.30 -14.28 31.35
CA LYS A 667 5.34 -14.90 30.02
C LYS A 667 5.66 -13.91 28.90
N TRP A 668 5.72 -12.61 29.21
CA TRP A 668 5.92 -11.57 28.21
C TRP A 668 7.35 -11.59 27.64
N PRO A 669 7.55 -11.72 26.31
CA PRO A 669 8.88 -11.91 25.73
C PRO A 669 9.58 -10.58 25.42
N GLU A 670 9.83 -9.73 26.41
CA GLU A 670 10.38 -8.37 26.28
C GLU A 670 11.68 -8.32 25.47
N LYS A 671 12.64 -9.22 25.76
CA LYS A 671 13.91 -9.30 25.04
C LYS A 671 13.72 -9.74 23.58
N GLY A 672 12.78 -10.64 23.35
CA GLY A 672 12.44 -11.10 22.00
C GLY A 672 11.84 -9.97 21.16
N LEU A 673 10.92 -9.19 21.70
CA LEU A 673 10.32 -8.05 21.02
C LEU A 673 11.35 -6.97 20.69
N LYS A 674 12.30 -6.70 21.62
CA LYS A 674 13.44 -5.82 21.35
C LYS A 674 14.26 -6.31 20.17
N PHE A 675 14.55 -7.60 20.15
CA PHE A 675 15.31 -8.23 19.08
C PHE A 675 14.55 -8.13 17.74
N SER A 676 13.27 -8.53 17.69
CA SER A 676 12.45 -8.41 16.49
C SER A 676 12.39 -6.97 15.97
N PHE A 677 12.19 -5.99 16.84
CA PHE A 677 12.13 -4.59 16.44
C PHE A 677 13.40 -4.16 15.67
N TRP A 678 14.57 -4.45 16.21
CA TRP A 678 15.81 -4.02 15.57
C TRP A 678 16.13 -4.82 14.31
N THR A 679 15.98 -6.14 14.34
CA THR A 679 16.31 -6.99 13.19
C THR A 679 15.37 -6.77 12.01
N LEU A 680 14.07 -6.59 12.24
CA LEU A 680 13.13 -6.27 11.17
C LEU A 680 13.44 -4.91 10.52
N ASN A 681 13.72 -3.88 11.31
CA ASN A 681 14.05 -2.56 10.76
C ASN A 681 15.42 -2.57 10.05
N ILE A 682 16.45 -3.23 10.64
CA ILE A 682 17.78 -3.34 10.00
C ILE A 682 17.69 -4.15 8.71
N GLY A 683 16.97 -5.29 8.71
CA GLY A 683 16.77 -6.10 7.52
C GLY A 683 16.07 -5.33 6.40
N LEU A 684 15.02 -4.56 6.72
CA LEU A 684 14.31 -3.73 5.75
C LEU A 684 15.19 -2.57 5.24
N LEU A 685 15.97 -1.92 6.10
CA LEU A 685 16.94 -0.91 5.67
C LEU A 685 18.01 -1.50 4.76
N TRP A 686 18.51 -2.68 5.09
CA TRP A 686 19.47 -3.40 4.25
C TRP A 686 18.90 -3.68 2.86
N MET A 687 17.71 -4.30 2.81
CA MET A 687 16.99 -4.59 1.56
C MET A 687 16.85 -3.34 0.70
N SER A 688 16.42 -2.23 1.30
CA SER A 688 16.21 -0.96 0.60
C SER A 688 17.51 -0.36 0.08
N PHE A 689 18.49 -0.12 0.94
CA PHE A 689 19.66 0.71 0.61
C PHE A 689 20.83 -0.06 -0.01
N ILE A 690 20.94 -1.37 0.25
CA ILE A 690 22.08 -2.17 -0.20
C ILE A 690 21.74 -2.97 -1.47
N SER A 691 20.47 -3.31 -1.69
CA SER A 691 20.04 -4.11 -2.84
C SER A 691 19.13 -3.33 -3.79
N LEU A 692 17.88 -3.07 -3.39
CA LEU A 692 16.85 -2.59 -4.29
C LEU A 692 17.12 -1.19 -4.85
N LEU A 693 17.53 -0.25 -4.01
CA LEU A 693 17.84 1.13 -4.45
C LEU A 693 19.01 1.18 -5.42
N PRO A 694 20.19 0.56 -5.13
CA PRO A 694 21.30 0.56 -6.07
C PRO A 694 20.97 -0.12 -7.41
N LEU A 695 20.31 -1.29 -7.36
CA LEU A 695 19.91 -2.02 -8.57
C LEU A 695 18.91 -1.19 -9.40
N GLY A 696 17.93 -0.59 -8.75
CA GLY A 696 16.94 0.24 -9.41
C GLY A 696 17.54 1.50 -10.05
N ILE A 697 18.52 2.14 -9.40
CA ILE A 697 19.28 3.25 -9.99
C ILE A 697 20.07 2.78 -11.23
N ALA A 698 20.68 1.60 -11.19
CA ALA A 698 21.37 1.04 -12.35
C ALA A 698 20.40 0.77 -13.50
N GLN A 699 19.20 0.22 -13.23
CA GLN A 699 18.15 0.03 -14.21
C GLN A 699 17.64 1.35 -14.78
N LEU A 700 17.42 2.37 -13.94
CA LEU A 700 17.02 3.70 -14.36
C LEU A 700 18.05 4.29 -15.34
N TYR A 701 19.34 4.22 -14.99
CA TYR A 701 20.41 4.72 -15.85
C TYR A 701 20.45 3.99 -17.19
N LYS A 702 20.29 2.67 -17.20
CA LYS A 702 20.21 1.84 -18.41
C LYS A 702 18.99 2.20 -19.28
N SER A 703 17.82 2.42 -18.66
CA SER A 703 16.59 2.81 -19.33
C SER A 703 16.71 4.17 -20.03
N VAL A 704 17.37 5.13 -19.38
CA VAL A 704 17.64 6.46 -19.97
C VAL A 704 18.62 6.38 -21.16
N GLY A 705 19.66 5.55 -21.04
CA GLY A 705 20.73 5.48 -22.06
C GLY A 705 20.40 4.61 -23.27
N GLU A 706 19.75 3.46 -23.06
CA GLU A 706 19.61 2.43 -24.09
C GLU A 706 18.14 2.04 -24.37
N GLY A 707 17.21 2.51 -23.54
CA GLY A 707 15.79 2.21 -23.66
C GLY A 707 15.29 1.26 -22.57
N TYR A 708 13.99 1.27 -22.39
CA TYR A 708 13.32 0.58 -21.29
C TYR A 708 13.45 -0.96 -21.38
N TYR A 709 13.37 -1.52 -22.60
CA TYR A 709 13.53 -2.97 -22.80
C TYR A 709 14.88 -3.46 -22.29
N GLU A 710 15.97 -2.73 -22.61
CA GLU A 710 17.33 -3.11 -22.20
C GLU A 710 17.50 -3.10 -20.68
N ALA A 711 16.89 -2.14 -19.98
CA ALA A 711 16.95 -2.04 -18.53
C ALA A 711 16.25 -3.21 -17.81
N ARG A 712 15.36 -3.90 -18.51
CA ARG A 712 14.60 -5.05 -18.01
C ARG A 712 15.01 -6.37 -18.66
N SER A 713 16.00 -6.33 -19.55
CA SER A 713 16.50 -7.54 -20.19
C SER A 713 17.12 -8.49 -19.17
N PHE A 714 16.90 -9.77 -19.38
CA PHE A 714 17.48 -10.82 -18.56
C PHE A 714 19.03 -10.69 -18.49
N ALA A 715 19.65 -10.39 -19.60
CA ALA A 715 21.10 -10.20 -19.70
C ALA A 715 21.59 -9.07 -18.76
N PHE A 716 20.90 -7.93 -18.71
CA PHE A 716 21.29 -6.83 -17.83
C PHE A 716 21.09 -7.15 -16.35
N ILE A 717 19.98 -7.79 -16.00
CA ILE A 717 19.64 -8.07 -14.60
C ILE A 717 20.58 -9.12 -13.99
N HIS A 718 20.97 -10.13 -14.78
CA HIS A 718 21.77 -11.27 -14.30
C HIS A 718 23.26 -11.16 -14.63
N ASP A 719 23.76 -10.02 -15.08
CA ASP A 719 25.17 -9.82 -15.40
C ASP A 719 25.86 -8.82 -14.45
N GLY A 720 27.13 -9.08 -14.19
CA GLY A 720 28.06 -8.18 -13.54
C GLY A 720 27.59 -7.61 -12.20
N ALA A 721 27.56 -6.27 -12.11
CA ALA A 721 27.20 -5.55 -10.90
C ALA A 721 25.71 -5.71 -10.54
N SER A 722 24.81 -5.88 -11.51
CA SER A 722 23.39 -6.05 -11.28
C SER A 722 23.10 -7.34 -10.52
N ALA A 723 23.69 -8.45 -10.93
CA ALA A 723 23.57 -9.74 -10.24
C ALA A 723 24.13 -9.66 -8.79
N VAL A 724 25.27 -8.99 -8.59
CA VAL A 724 25.80 -8.78 -7.23
C VAL A 724 24.84 -7.98 -6.36
N MET A 725 24.24 -6.92 -6.89
CA MET A 725 23.26 -6.11 -6.15
C MET A 725 22.00 -6.93 -5.80
N GLY A 726 21.57 -7.83 -6.69
CA GLY A 726 20.48 -8.76 -6.40
C GLY A 726 20.82 -9.69 -5.23
N TRP A 727 21.94 -10.42 -5.32
CA TRP A 727 22.39 -11.33 -4.24
C TRP A 727 22.68 -10.62 -2.91
N MET A 728 23.06 -9.35 -2.92
CA MET A 728 23.25 -8.55 -1.69
C MET A 728 21.97 -8.36 -0.87
N ARG A 729 20.82 -8.73 -1.40
CA ARG A 729 19.57 -8.76 -0.63
C ARG A 729 19.55 -9.85 0.44
N MET A 730 20.14 -11.02 0.14
CA MET A 730 20.09 -12.19 0.99
C MET A 730 20.49 -11.95 2.47
N PRO A 731 21.58 -11.23 2.82
CA PRO A 731 21.90 -10.93 4.21
C PRO A 731 20.78 -10.18 4.94
N GLY A 732 20.17 -9.19 4.27
CA GLY A 732 19.05 -8.42 4.80
C GLY A 732 17.82 -9.29 5.06
N ASP A 733 17.48 -10.15 4.12
CA ASP A 733 16.35 -11.08 4.22
C ASP A 733 16.55 -12.09 5.35
N VAL A 734 17.77 -12.61 5.53
CA VAL A 734 18.11 -13.51 6.66
C VAL A 734 17.95 -12.77 8.00
N ILE A 735 18.49 -11.56 8.13
CA ILE A 735 18.34 -10.73 9.34
C ILE A 735 16.86 -10.50 9.64
N PHE A 736 16.08 -10.19 8.61
CA PHE A 736 14.65 -9.96 8.71
C PHE A 736 13.90 -11.22 9.16
N LEU A 737 14.12 -12.36 8.52
CA LEU A 737 13.49 -13.65 8.85
C LEU A 737 13.78 -14.09 10.29
N VAL A 738 15.03 -13.96 10.73
CA VAL A 738 15.40 -14.26 12.13
C VAL A 738 14.64 -13.36 13.10
N GLY A 739 14.35 -12.12 12.71
CA GLY A 739 13.53 -11.19 13.46
C GLY A 739 12.07 -11.62 13.66
N ILE A 740 11.54 -12.47 12.80
CA ILE A 740 10.17 -12.99 12.89
C ILE A 740 10.04 -14.06 13.99
N ILE A 741 11.10 -14.80 14.28
CA ILE A 741 11.09 -15.93 15.23
C ILE A 741 10.48 -15.54 16.60
N PRO A 742 10.89 -14.45 17.27
CA PRO A 742 10.27 -14.05 18.53
C PRO A 742 8.79 -13.67 18.41
N LEU A 743 8.35 -13.17 17.24
CA LEU A 743 6.95 -12.87 16.98
C LEU A 743 6.12 -14.15 16.85
N ILE A 744 6.66 -15.20 16.23
CA ILE A 744 6.03 -16.51 16.21
C ILE A 744 5.94 -17.10 17.61
N LYS A 745 6.99 -16.96 18.43
CA LYS A 745 6.91 -17.34 19.83
C LYS A 745 5.79 -16.58 20.56
N LEU A 746 5.65 -15.30 20.33
CA LEU A 746 4.55 -14.49 20.88
C LEU A 746 3.18 -15.03 20.45
N ALA A 747 3.01 -15.35 19.16
CA ALA A 747 1.78 -15.93 18.62
C ALA A 747 1.44 -17.27 19.30
N LEU A 748 2.41 -18.19 19.39
CA LEU A 748 2.22 -19.49 20.03
C LEU A 748 1.89 -19.37 21.53
N LEU A 749 2.53 -18.44 22.24
CA LEU A 749 2.19 -18.14 23.63
C LEU A 749 0.76 -17.60 23.75
N GLY A 750 0.35 -16.70 22.83
CA GLY A 750 -1.01 -16.18 22.78
C GLY A 750 -2.04 -17.29 22.53
N ILE A 751 -1.84 -18.14 21.55
CA ILE A 751 -2.71 -19.30 21.25
C ILE A 751 -2.82 -20.22 22.48
N LYS A 752 -1.69 -20.56 23.09
CA LYS A 752 -1.65 -21.40 24.30
C LYS A 752 -2.45 -20.78 25.46
N GLU A 753 -2.34 -19.45 25.65
CA GLU A 753 -3.06 -18.77 26.73
C GLU A 753 -4.56 -18.72 26.48
N ILE A 754 -5.01 -18.50 25.22
CA ILE A 754 -6.43 -18.49 24.83
C ILE A 754 -7.10 -19.82 25.19
N PHE A 755 -6.44 -20.94 24.94
CA PHE A 755 -6.99 -22.28 25.18
C PHE A 755 -6.56 -22.90 26.51
N SER A 756 -5.89 -22.13 27.39
CA SER A 756 -5.50 -22.61 28.71
C SER A 756 -6.72 -22.71 29.64
N LYS A 757 -6.74 -23.75 30.51
CA LYS A 757 -7.73 -23.87 31.58
C LYS A 757 -7.67 -22.73 32.60
N ASN A 758 -6.51 -22.05 32.70
CA ASN A 758 -6.28 -20.92 33.60
C ASN A 758 -6.47 -19.56 32.88
N ALA A 759 -7.09 -19.56 31.68
CA ALA A 759 -7.33 -18.32 30.98
C ALA A 759 -8.17 -17.37 31.83
N LYS A 760 -7.79 -16.08 31.85
CA LYS A 760 -8.54 -15.04 32.55
C LYS A 760 -10.00 -15.08 32.12
N GLU A 761 -10.91 -14.98 33.08
CA GLU A 761 -12.34 -14.87 32.78
C GLU A 761 -12.62 -13.72 31.83
N THR A 762 -13.46 -13.96 30.85
CA THR A 762 -13.93 -12.93 29.93
C THR A 762 -15.15 -12.24 30.47
N VAL A 763 -15.28 -10.92 30.27
CA VAL A 763 -16.40 -10.12 30.72
C VAL A 763 -17.04 -9.35 29.57
N LEU A 764 -18.31 -9.02 29.68
CA LEU A 764 -19.00 -8.19 28.69
C LEU A 764 -18.89 -6.69 28.99
N GLU A 765 -18.51 -6.35 30.22
CA GLU A 765 -18.33 -4.96 30.63
C GLU A 765 -16.95 -4.75 31.21
N LEU A 766 -16.21 -3.81 30.59
CA LEU A 766 -14.90 -3.41 31.07
C LEU A 766 -15.09 -2.37 32.20
N PRO A 767 -14.28 -2.43 33.29
CA PRO A 767 -14.33 -1.42 34.31
C PRO A 767 -14.11 -0.02 33.72
N GLU A 768 -14.87 0.97 34.17
CA GLU A 768 -14.61 2.35 33.78
C GLU A 768 -13.24 2.77 34.30
N PRO A 769 -12.47 3.54 33.49
CA PRO A 769 -11.32 4.24 34.05
C PRO A 769 -11.83 5.22 35.11
N PRO A 770 -11.02 5.59 36.10
CA PRO A 770 -11.35 6.73 36.94
C PRO A 770 -11.71 7.91 36.04
N LEU A 771 -12.83 8.57 36.32
CA LEU A 771 -13.24 9.74 35.56
C LEU A 771 -12.09 10.74 35.57
N TYR A 772 -11.82 11.35 34.44
CA TYR A 772 -10.81 12.42 34.30
C TYR A 772 -11.02 13.49 35.40
N GLU A 773 -12.28 13.73 35.77
CA GLU A 773 -12.69 14.57 36.90
C GLU A 773 -12.15 14.07 38.25
N GLU A 774 -12.13 12.76 38.51
CA GLU A 774 -11.58 12.20 39.76
C GLU A 774 -10.07 12.25 39.81
N VAL A 775 -9.41 12.08 38.67
CA VAL A 775 -7.95 12.23 38.58
C VAL A 775 -7.55 13.71 38.68
N GLU A 776 -8.34 14.62 38.13
CA GLU A 776 -8.09 16.06 38.23
C GLU A 776 -8.43 16.59 39.62
N ASP A 777 -9.49 16.10 40.24
CA ASP A 777 -9.82 16.43 41.64
C ASP A 777 -8.78 15.89 42.64
N ALA A 778 -8.26 14.67 42.38
CA ALA A 778 -7.16 14.12 43.19
C ALA A 778 -5.88 14.94 42.99
N ARG A 779 -5.60 15.41 41.76
CA ARG A 779 -4.46 16.27 41.41
C ARG A 779 -4.60 17.66 42.01
N ILE A 780 -5.79 18.24 41.97
CA ILE A 780 -6.08 19.55 42.57
C ILE A 780 -5.93 19.46 44.11
N ALA A 781 -6.38 18.35 44.71
CA ALA A 781 -6.23 18.05 46.13
C ALA A 781 -4.75 17.84 46.52
N GLU A 782 -3.99 17.14 45.70
CA GLU A 782 -2.53 16.92 45.85
C GLU A 782 -1.76 18.22 45.71
N PHE A 783 -2.12 19.07 44.72
CA PHE A 783 -1.54 20.41 44.54
C PHE A 783 -1.91 21.38 45.67
N ALA A 784 -3.12 21.28 46.19
CA ALA A 784 -3.57 22.06 47.38
C ALA A 784 -2.90 21.54 48.66
N GLY A 785 -2.70 20.25 48.79
CA GLY A 785 -1.96 19.64 49.88
C GLY A 785 -0.47 19.91 49.82
N ALA A 786 0.15 19.92 48.62
CA ALA A 786 1.54 20.29 48.44
C ALA A 786 1.81 21.79 48.65
N LYS A 787 0.84 22.68 48.43
CA LYS A 787 0.93 24.08 48.79
C LYS A 787 0.77 24.30 50.31
N ALA A 788 0.13 23.38 51.04
CA ALA A 788 0.04 23.41 52.48
C ALA A 788 1.30 22.81 53.17
N ALA A 789 2.11 22.07 52.40
CA ALA A 789 3.38 21.46 52.84
C ALA A 789 4.55 22.12 52.08
N GLU A 790 4.67 23.41 52.27
CA GLU A 790 5.82 24.27 52.10
C GLU A 790 6.97 23.85 51.15
N GLU A 791 7.36 24.83 50.31
CA GLU A 791 8.70 25.12 49.81
C GLU A 791 9.48 23.96 49.16
N LEU A 792 9.13 23.65 47.96
CA LEU A 792 10.06 22.98 47.03
C LEU A 792 10.92 24.05 46.34
N PRO A 793 12.26 23.88 46.30
CA PRO A 793 13.15 24.81 45.57
C PRO A 793 12.77 24.82 44.10
N GLU A 794 12.85 25.99 43.44
CA GLU A 794 12.65 26.17 42.01
C GLU A 794 13.36 25.08 41.21
N GLN A 795 12.63 24.10 40.74
CA GLN A 795 13.13 23.24 39.69
C GLN A 795 13.23 24.08 38.43
N THR A 796 14.45 24.49 38.10
CA THR A 796 14.81 25.09 36.84
C THR A 796 14.35 24.20 35.70
N SER A 797 13.39 24.66 34.94
CA SER A 797 12.97 24.06 33.67
C SER A 797 14.19 23.88 32.76
N PRO A 798 14.49 22.69 32.25
CA PRO A 798 15.61 22.45 31.35
C PRO A 798 15.46 23.14 29.97
N TYR A 799 14.43 23.95 29.77
CA TYR A 799 14.14 24.68 28.54
C TYR A 799 14.20 26.23 28.67
N ARG A 800 14.82 26.76 29.68
CA ARG A 800 15.32 28.17 29.57
C ARG A 800 16.65 28.13 28.81
N SER A 801 16.57 28.16 27.49
CA SER A 801 17.73 28.57 26.69
C SER A 801 17.99 30.04 26.97
N ASP A 802 19.14 30.33 27.51
CA ASP A 802 19.75 31.66 27.50
C ASP A 802 19.73 32.23 26.09
N ARG A 803 18.80 33.13 25.81
CA ARG A 803 18.95 34.11 24.74
C ARG A 803 19.51 35.38 25.36
N ARG A 804 20.80 35.43 25.53
CA ARG A 804 21.59 36.66 25.52
C ARG A 804 22.87 36.38 24.74
N GLY A 805 23.01 37.04 23.62
CA GLY A 805 24.17 37.07 22.74
C GLY A 805 23.70 37.10 21.29
#